data_6c2f0ffc2fbb4d732ab293fc92591ff4
#
_entry.id   6c2f0ffc2fbb4d732ab293fc92591ff4
#
_cell.length_a   1.000
_cell.length_b   1.000
_cell.length_c   1.000
_cell.angle_alpha   90.00
_cell.angle_beta   90.00
_cell.angle_gamma   90.00
#
_symmetry.space_group_name_H-M   'P 1'
#
loop_
_entity.id
_entity.type
_entity.pdbx_description
1 polymer ?
#
loop_
_entity_poly.entity_id
_entity_poly.type
_entity_poly.pdbx_seq_one_letter_code
_entity_poly.pdbx_strand_id
1 'polypeptide(L)'
;MTEKRNLTEALKKYFGFDTFKGDQERIIQNLLDGNDTFVLMPTGGGKSLCYQLPSLLMEGTAIVISPLIALMKNQVDVITNLSEQEGTAHYLNSSLNKAAIDQVKTDILAGRTKLLYVAPESLTKEDNVEFLKSVKISFYAVDDAHCISEWGHDFRPEYRRIRPIVNEIGKAPIIALTATATDKVRSDIKKNLGMVDAKEYKSSFNRPNLYYEVRPKTKDVDKDIIKFIKQHPGKSGIIYCLSRKKVEELAAILRANDIKAAAYHAGLDSATRTQTQDAFLMEDIDVIVATIAFGMGIDKPDVRFVIHYDIPKSLEGYYQETGRAGRDGGEGLCLAFYSNKDLQKLDKFMEGKPVAEQDIGRQLLVETAAYAETSVCRRKMLLHYFGEDYPKDNCGNCDNCLHPKTKIEAQEQLVITLQAILSVKENFRSDYIIDFITGKETDEILAHHHEELENFGAGADDDEKVWNPVIRQALIAGYLKKEVENYGLLKVTAAGKKFLKAPHSFMIVKDAEFNDDDEAVDHEGGISALDPTLSAMLRDLRKKVSKQMQRPPYVIFQDVSLEQMATDYPVTLDELKNIQGVGEGKVKQPYAKEFVDLIKRYCEENGIERQADMRVRTVAKKSMLKVKIIQSIDRQVALDDIADAQGIDFGELLDEVEAIVYSGTKLNIDYFLEEVMDDDHVDDIYDYFCESDTDKLSVAQDELGSDYSEDEIRLVRIKFISEMAN
;
A
#
# COMPACT_ATOMS: atom_id res chain seq x y z
N MET A 1 0.02 -43.75 -17.80
CA MET A 1 -0.36 -43.25 -16.47
C MET A 1 0.79 -42.40 -16.01
N THR A 2 0.68 -41.07 -16.14
CA THR A 2 1.68 -40.13 -15.62
C THR A 2 1.64 -40.20 -14.10
N GLU A 3 2.77 -40.58 -13.48
CA GLU A 3 2.94 -40.46 -12.06
C GLU A 3 2.48 -39.08 -11.59
N LYS A 4 1.57 -39.02 -10.64
CA LYS A 4 1.12 -37.76 -10.03
C LYS A 4 2.34 -37.15 -9.37
N ARG A 5 2.95 -36.17 -10.03
CA ARG A 5 4.08 -35.42 -9.48
C ARG A 5 3.65 -34.81 -8.16
N ASN A 6 4.40 -35.04 -7.12
CA ASN A 6 4.12 -34.41 -5.82
C ASN A 6 4.54 -32.92 -5.91
N LEU A 7 3.59 -32.05 -6.25
CA LEU A 7 3.84 -30.62 -6.45
C LEU A 7 4.29 -29.95 -5.15
N THR A 8 3.83 -30.43 -3.99
CA THR A 8 4.22 -29.89 -2.68
C THR A 8 5.70 -30.19 -2.39
N GLU A 9 6.19 -31.38 -2.72
CA GLU A 9 7.61 -31.71 -2.60
C GLU A 9 8.46 -30.85 -3.54
N ALA A 10 8.01 -30.63 -4.78
CA ALA A 10 8.68 -29.77 -5.73
C ALA A 10 8.70 -28.29 -5.26
N LEU A 11 7.59 -27.79 -4.71
CA LEU A 11 7.50 -26.47 -4.11
C LEU A 11 8.52 -26.29 -2.98
N LYS A 12 8.57 -27.26 -2.07
CA LYS A 12 9.52 -27.25 -0.95
C LYS A 12 10.97 -27.32 -1.44
N LYS A 13 11.24 -28.21 -2.42
CA LYS A 13 12.58 -28.39 -2.97
C LYS A 13 13.12 -27.14 -3.63
N TYR A 14 12.34 -26.52 -4.52
CA TYR A 14 12.83 -25.40 -5.33
C TYR A 14 12.63 -24.04 -4.67
N PHE A 15 11.55 -23.82 -3.92
CA PHE A 15 11.18 -22.52 -3.37
C PHE A 15 11.19 -22.45 -1.84
N GLY A 16 11.34 -23.57 -1.14
CA GLY A 16 11.36 -23.61 0.33
C GLY A 16 10.01 -23.39 1.00
N PHE A 17 8.90 -23.42 0.26
CA PHE A 17 7.55 -23.27 0.80
C PHE A 17 6.92 -24.63 1.07
N ASP A 18 6.22 -24.74 2.21
CA ASP A 18 5.55 -26.00 2.61
C ASP A 18 4.15 -26.14 2.00
N THR A 19 3.51 -25.03 1.62
CA THR A 19 2.12 -25.01 1.11
C THR A 19 1.94 -24.01 0.00
N PHE A 20 1.04 -24.32 -0.94
CA PHE A 20 0.58 -23.39 -1.96
C PHE A 20 -0.40 -22.35 -1.39
N LYS A 21 -0.41 -21.14 -1.94
CA LYS A 21 -1.39 -20.12 -1.61
C LYS A 21 -2.60 -20.20 -2.56
N GLY A 22 -3.81 -20.25 -2.02
CA GLY A 22 -5.04 -20.27 -2.80
C GLY A 22 -5.07 -21.37 -3.89
N ASP A 23 -5.33 -20.99 -5.14
CA ASP A 23 -5.45 -21.92 -6.26
C ASP A 23 -4.12 -22.23 -6.98
N GLN A 24 -2.95 -21.83 -6.46
CA GLN A 24 -1.66 -22.00 -7.15
C GLN A 24 -1.41 -23.45 -7.60
N GLU A 25 -1.64 -24.42 -6.73
CA GLU A 25 -1.47 -25.85 -7.06
C GLU A 25 -2.34 -26.29 -8.24
N ARG A 26 -3.61 -25.86 -8.24
CA ARG A 26 -4.58 -26.18 -9.30
C ARG A 26 -4.22 -25.51 -10.63
N ILE A 27 -3.71 -24.28 -10.57
CA ILE A 27 -3.22 -23.51 -11.73
C ILE A 27 -2.02 -24.24 -12.35
N ILE A 28 -1.02 -24.58 -11.54
CA ILE A 28 0.19 -25.29 -11.96
C ILE A 28 -0.17 -26.64 -12.55
N GLN A 29 -1.03 -27.41 -11.89
CA GLN A 29 -1.45 -28.73 -12.41
C GLN A 29 -2.15 -28.58 -13.75
N ASN A 30 -3.05 -27.60 -13.95
CA ASN A 30 -3.76 -27.39 -15.19
C ASN A 30 -2.78 -27.08 -16.37
N LEU A 31 -1.74 -26.30 -16.09
CA LEU A 31 -0.69 -26.00 -17.08
C LEU A 31 0.16 -27.22 -17.39
N LEU A 32 0.53 -28.02 -16.39
CA LEU A 32 1.27 -29.28 -16.53
C LEU A 32 0.48 -30.33 -17.34
N ASP A 33 -0.85 -30.30 -17.24
CA ASP A 33 -1.76 -31.15 -18.03
C ASP A 33 -1.88 -30.69 -19.50
N GLY A 34 -1.20 -29.62 -19.88
CA GLY A 34 -1.15 -29.11 -21.24
C GLY A 34 -2.30 -28.20 -21.62
N ASN A 35 -3.03 -27.63 -20.64
CA ASN A 35 -4.19 -26.79 -20.90
C ASN A 35 -3.86 -25.30 -20.82
N ASP A 36 -4.51 -24.49 -21.68
CA ASP A 36 -4.48 -23.04 -21.58
C ASP A 36 -5.12 -22.59 -20.25
N THR A 37 -4.49 -21.60 -19.61
CA THR A 37 -4.83 -21.17 -18.25
C THR A 37 -4.91 -19.65 -18.17
N PHE A 38 -6.03 -19.13 -17.69
CA PHE A 38 -6.16 -17.70 -17.38
C PHE A 38 -6.15 -17.48 -15.87
N VAL A 39 -5.28 -16.60 -15.40
CA VAL A 39 -5.06 -16.34 -13.96
C VAL A 39 -5.30 -14.87 -13.66
N LEU A 40 -6.32 -14.59 -12.86
CA LEU A 40 -6.56 -13.29 -12.25
C LEU A 40 -6.21 -13.38 -10.76
N MET A 41 -5.07 -12.80 -10.40
CA MET A 41 -4.52 -12.92 -9.06
C MET A 41 -3.89 -11.59 -8.65
N PRO A 42 -4.21 -11.04 -7.45
CA PRO A 42 -3.72 -9.74 -7.01
C PRO A 42 -2.19 -9.67 -6.97
N THR A 43 -1.65 -8.45 -6.94
CA THR A 43 -0.24 -8.21 -6.68
C THR A 43 0.12 -8.77 -5.30
N GLY A 44 1.26 -9.47 -5.19
CA GLY A 44 1.64 -10.21 -3.98
C GLY A 44 0.96 -11.57 -3.80
N GLY A 45 0.04 -11.97 -4.69
CA GLY A 45 -0.61 -13.29 -4.67
C GLY A 45 0.30 -14.45 -5.11
N GLY A 46 1.51 -14.17 -5.59
CA GLY A 46 2.46 -15.20 -6.05
C GLY A 46 2.22 -15.68 -7.47
N LYS A 47 1.82 -14.77 -8.39
CA LYS A 47 1.64 -15.07 -9.84
C LYS A 47 2.85 -15.75 -10.47
N SER A 48 4.06 -15.27 -10.16
CA SER A 48 5.30 -15.77 -10.77
C SER A 48 5.51 -17.27 -10.50
N LEU A 49 5.17 -17.76 -9.31
CA LEU A 49 5.27 -19.17 -8.95
C LEU A 49 4.44 -20.06 -9.89
N CYS A 50 3.30 -19.55 -10.40
CA CYS A 50 2.39 -20.30 -11.26
C CYS A 50 3.01 -20.67 -12.63
N TYR A 51 4.07 -19.97 -13.06
CA TYR A 51 4.81 -20.33 -14.27
C TYR A 51 6.27 -20.75 -13.96
N GLN A 52 6.86 -20.28 -12.87
CA GLN A 52 8.23 -20.66 -12.49
C GLN A 52 8.34 -22.12 -12.09
N LEU A 53 7.49 -22.62 -11.19
CA LEU A 53 7.54 -24.01 -10.79
C LEU A 53 7.28 -25.00 -11.93
N PRO A 54 6.25 -24.85 -12.76
CA PRO A 54 6.05 -25.78 -13.89
C PRO A 54 7.19 -25.73 -14.91
N SER A 55 7.84 -24.57 -15.14
CA SER A 55 8.99 -24.50 -16.04
C SER A 55 10.16 -25.40 -15.59
N LEU A 56 10.40 -25.48 -14.28
CA LEU A 56 11.43 -26.34 -13.72
C LEU A 56 11.07 -27.84 -13.81
N LEU A 57 9.78 -28.17 -13.93
CA LEU A 57 9.28 -29.56 -13.97
C LEU A 57 9.06 -30.09 -15.39
N MET A 58 8.90 -29.18 -16.38
CA MET A 58 8.65 -29.56 -17.76
C MET A 58 9.94 -29.69 -18.57
N GLU A 59 9.90 -30.51 -19.61
CA GLU A 59 10.95 -30.54 -20.61
C GLU A 59 10.84 -29.32 -21.55
N GLY A 60 11.99 -28.78 -21.96
CA GLY A 60 12.08 -27.61 -22.84
C GLY A 60 12.21 -26.30 -22.07
N THR A 61 12.02 -25.20 -22.78
CA THR A 61 12.15 -23.83 -22.26
C THR A 61 10.78 -23.15 -22.22
N ALA A 62 10.37 -22.61 -21.10
CA ALA A 62 9.20 -21.74 -21.01
C ALA A 62 9.56 -20.33 -21.49
N ILE A 63 8.72 -19.74 -22.34
CA ILE A 63 8.86 -18.37 -22.81
C ILE A 63 7.96 -17.47 -21.97
N VAL A 64 8.54 -16.58 -21.18
CA VAL A 64 7.82 -15.63 -20.34
C VAL A 64 7.84 -14.26 -20.99
N ILE A 65 6.70 -13.82 -21.50
CA ILE A 65 6.55 -12.53 -22.16
C ILE A 65 6.16 -11.51 -21.07
N SER A 66 7.05 -10.54 -20.85
CA SER A 66 6.89 -9.53 -19.80
C SER A 66 7.19 -8.13 -20.37
N PRO A 67 6.49 -7.08 -19.92
CA PRO A 67 6.65 -5.74 -20.51
C PRO A 67 7.89 -4.98 -19.99
N LEU A 68 8.64 -5.53 -19.01
CA LEU A 68 9.58 -4.75 -18.22
C LEU A 68 10.93 -5.41 -18.06
N ILE A 69 11.95 -4.74 -18.58
CA ILE A 69 13.35 -5.19 -18.53
C ILE A 69 13.86 -5.36 -17.10
N ALA A 70 13.56 -4.43 -16.20
CA ALA A 70 13.99 -4.49 -14.81
C ALA A 70 13.38 -5.68 -14.05
N LEU A 71 12.08 -5.98 -14.29
CA LEU A 71 11.42 -7.14 -13.71
C LEU A 71 12.06 -8.45 -14.18
N MET A 72 12.36 -8.55 -15.47
CA MET A 72 13.00 -9.74 -16.03
C MET A 72 14.31 -10.07 -15.33
N LYS A 73 15.18 -9.04 -15.11
CA LYS A 73 16.46 -9.22 -14.41
C LYS A 73 16.21 -9.77 -12.99
N ASN A 74 15.35 -9.12 -12.22
CA ASN A 74 15.06 -9.55 -10.85
C ASN A 74 14.52 -10.99 -10.80
N GLN A 75 13.61 -11.37 -11.72
CA GLN A 75 13.05 -12.71 -11.76
C GLN A 75 14.12 -13.76 -12.16
N VAL A 76 15.02 -13.43 -13.09
CA VAL A 76 16.14 -14.29 -13.45
C VAL A 76 17.09 -14.45 -12.28
N ASP A 77 17.44 -13.37 -11.57
CA ASP A 77 18.32 -13.41 -10.40
C ASP A 77 17.73 -14.29 -9.28
N VAL A 78 16.40 -14.20 -9.04
CA VAL A 78 15.71 -15.08 -8.08
C VAL A 78 15.83 -16.54 -8.47
N ILE A 79 15.52 -16.92 -9.72
CA ILE A 79 15.57 -18.32 -10.16
C ILE A 79 17.01 -18.84 -10.18
N THR A 80 17.96 -18.04 -10.63
CA THR A 80 19.40 -18.41 -10.62
C THR A 80 19.89 -18.67 -9.21
N ASN A 81 19.46 -17.88 -8.24
CA ASN A 81 19.84 -18.09 -6.82
C ASN A 81 19.16 -19.31 -6.16
N LEU A 82 18.01 -19.75 -6.70
CA LEU A 82 17.31 -20.94 -6.23
C LEU A 82 17.79 -22.23 -6.93
N SER A 83 18.46 -22.09 -8.08
CA SER A 83 18.95 -23.22 -8.87
C SER A 83 20.42 -23.51 -8.55
N GLU A 84 20.78 -24.81 -8.45
CA GLU A 84 22.18 -25.26 -8.35
C GLU A 84 22.91 -25.19 -9.69
N GLN A 85 22.16 -25.00 -10.79
CA GLN A 85 22.67 -25.01 -12.16
C GLN A 85 22.67 -23.60 -12.77
N GLU A 86 23.86 -23.14 -13.20
CA GLU A 86 23.97 -21.89 -13.95
C GLU A 86 23.24 -21.97 -15.30
N GLY A 87 22.63 -20.83 -15.73
CA GLY A 87 21.91 -20.76 -17.01
C GLY A 87 20.50 -21.30 -16.98
N THR A 88 19.93 -21.62 -15.80
CA THR A 88 18.55 -22.10 -15.67
C THR A 88 17.52 -21.07 -16.12
N ALA A 89 17.78 -19.78 -15.89
CA ALA A 89 16.95 -18.68 -16.35
C ALA A 89 17.79 -17.62 -17.08
N HIS A 90 17.21 -17.05 -18.13
CA HIS A 90 17.78 -15.96 -18.89
C HIS A 90 16.72 -14.93 -19.27
N TYR A 91 17.16 -13.75 -19.68
CA TYR A 91 16.29 -12.77 -20.35
C TYR A 91 16.86 -12.36 -21.70
N LEU A 92 15.98 -11.98 -22.62
CA LEU A 92 16.33 -11.50 -23.94
C LEU A 92 15.61 -10.17 -24.20
N ASN A 93 16.38 -9.08 -24.19
CA ASN A 93 15.88 -7.74 -24.40
C ASN A 93 16.93 -6.84 -25.06
N SER A 94 16.61 -5.56 -25.29
CA SER A 94 17.48 -4.60 -25.99
C SER A 94 18.70 -4.15 -25.20
N SER A 95 18.84 -4.50 -23.93
CA SER A 95 20.00 -4.11 -23.12
C SER A 95 21.19 -5.05 -23.23
N LEU A 96 21.00 -6.25 -23.82
CA LEU A 96 22.06 -7.25 -23.95
C LEU A 96 22.98 -6.95 -25.12
N ASN A 97 24.28 -7.14 -24.91
CA ASN A 97 25.26 -7.16 -26.00
C ASN A 97 25.26 -8.50 -26.76
N LYS A 98 25.92 -8.54 -27.92
CA LYS A 98 25.94 -9.72 -28.79
C LYS A 98 26.49 -10.97 -28.09
N ALA A 99 27.55 -10.84 -27.30
CA ALA A 99 28.16 -11.99 -26.61
C ALA A 99 27.20 -12.60 -25.56
N ALA A 100 26.45 -11.77 -24.85
CA ALA A 100 25.44 -12.23 -23.91
C ALA A 100 24.27 -12.92 -24.61
N ILE A 101 23.83 -12.41 -25.78
CA ILE A 101 22.79 -13.04 -26.59
C ILE A 101 23.25 -14.42 -27.09
N ASP A 102 24.51 -14.53 -27.56
CA ASP A 102 25.07 -15.80 -28.04
C ASP A 102 25.19 -16.83 -26.90
N GLN A 103 25.54 -16.39 -25.68
CA GLN A 103 25.55 -17.23 -24.48
C GLN A 103 24.14 -17.75 -24.15
N VAL A 104 23.13 -16.87 -24.13
CA VAL A 104 21.72 -17.25 -23.92
C VAL A 104 21.28 -18.32 -24.92
N LYS A 105 21.56 -18.12 -26.20
CA LYS A 105 21.23 -19.09 -27.26
C LYS A 105 21.93 -20.44 -27.04
N THR A 106 23.22 -20.42 -26.66
CA THR A 106 23.99 -21.62 -26.36
C THR A 106 23.39 -22.42 -25.20
N ASP A 107 23.00 -21.75 -24.13
CA ASP A 107 22.41 -22.37 -22.94
C ASP A 107 21.02 -22.98 -23.22
N ILE A 108 20.22 -22.32 -24.05
CA ILE A 108 18.93 -22.84 -24.52
C ILE A 108 19.10 -24.12 -25.33
N LEU A 109 20.00 -24.10 -26.34
CA LEU A 109 20.27 -25.26 -27.18
C LEU A 109 20.86 -26.43 -26.41
N ALA A 110 21.63 -26.15 -25.35
CA ALA A 110 22.15 -27.15 -24.45
C ALA A 110 21.09 -27.70 -23.46
N GLY A 111 19.85 -27.20 -23.50
CA GLY A 111 18.75 -27.61 -22.61
C GLY A 111 18.90 -27.18 -21.14
N ARG A 112 19.84 -26.29 -20.84
CA ARG A 112 20.05 -25.77 -19.47
C ARG A 112 18.96 -24.78 -19.09
N THR A 113 18.52 -23.93 -20.04
CA THR A 113 17.56 -22.87 -19.77
C THR A 113 16.14 -23.40 -19.68
N LYS A 114 15.53 -23.22 -18.51
CA LYS A 114 14.14 -23.58 -18.20
C LYS A 114 13.18 -22.42 -18.40
N LEU A 115 13.65 -21.19 -18.14
CA LEU A 115 12.87 -19.96 -18.30
C LEU A 115 13.64 -18.96 -19.16
N LEU A 116 12.99 -18.47 -20.21
CA LEU A 116 13.46 -17.35 -21.00
C LEU A 116 12.47 -16.20 -20.91
N TYR A 117 12.84 -15.12 -20.24
CA TYR A 117 12.07 -13.88 -20.22
C TYR A 117 12.34 -13.06 -21.48
N VAL A 118 11.29 -12.63 -22.16
CA VAL A 118 11.39 -11.90 -23.42
C VAL A 118 10.50 -10.66 -23.40
N ALA A 119 11.05 -9.52 -23.81
CA ALA A 119 10.23 -8.33 -24.07
C ALA A 119 9.41 -8.54 -25.37
N PRO A 120 8.16 -8.05 -25.44
CA PRO A 120 7.32 -8.20 -26.64
C PRO A 120 8.01 -7.72 -27.90
N GLU A 121 8.73 -6.58 -27.85
CA GLU A 121 9.47 -5.99 -28.96
C GLU A 121 10.65 -6.88 -29.41
N SER A 122 11.24 -7.62 -28.47
CA SER A 122 12.31 -8.57 -28.77
C SER A 122 11.78 -9.88 -29.35
N LEU A 123 10.59 -10.30 -28.90
CA LEU A 123 9.92 -11.48 -29.45
C LEU A 123 9.51 -11.30 -30.91
N THR A 124 9.23 -10.05 -31.34
CA THR A 124 8.83 -9.73 -32.72
C THR A 124 9.99 -9.70 -33.72
N LYS A 125 11.25 -9.77 -33.28
CA LYS A 125 12.42 -9.77 -34.18
C LYS A 125 12.54 -11.08 -34.91
N GLU A 126 12.69 -11.03 -36.22
CA GLU A 126 12.73 -12.19 -37.13
C GLU A 126 13.81 -13.21 -36.69
N ASP A 127 15.04 -12.74 -36.38
CA ASP A 127 16.14 -13.59 -35.90
C ASP A 127 15.81 -14.37 -34.61
N ASN A 128 15.01 -13.79 -33.72
CA ASN A 128 14.59 -14.44 -32.49
C ASN A 128 13.48 -15.44 -32.73
N VAL A 129 12.51 -15.12 -33.60
CA VAL A 129 11.44 -16.02 -34.00
C VAL A 129 12.04 -17.26 -34.68
N GLU A 130 12.96 -17.06 -35.65
CA GLU A 130 13.62 -18.16 -36.37
C GLU A 130 14.45 -19.06 -35.40
N PHE A 131 15.18 -18.45 -34.46
CA PHE A 131 15.88 -19.21 -33.43
C PHE A 131 14.91 -20.03 -32.57
N LEU A 132 13.83 -19.44 -32.09
CA LEU A 132 12.86 -20.09 -31.19
C LEU A 132 12.09 -21.23 -31.87
N LYS A 133 11.93 -21.23 -33.20
CA LYS A 133 11.38 -22.37 -33.96
C LYS A 133 12.20 -23.65 -33.78
N SER A 134 13.49 -23.54 -33.53
CA SER A 134 14.37 -24.69 -33.27
C SER A 134 14.38 -25.18 -31.82
N VAL A 135 13.71 -24.47 -30.91
CA VAL A 135 13.71 -24.73 -29.48
C VAL A 135 12.46 -25.52 -29.07
N LYS A 136 12.62 -26.52 -28.22
CA LYS A 136 11.46 -27.19 -27.58
C LYS A 136 10.84 -26.26 -26.55
N ILE A 137 9.69 -25.65 -26.88
CA ILE A 137 8.94 -24.78 -25.99
C ILE A 137 8.06 -25.63 -25.08
N SER A 138 8.15 -25.42 -23.75
CA SER A 138 7.30 -26.08 -22.78
C SER A 138 5.92 -25.43 -22.68
N PHE A 139 5.86 -24.11 -22.59
CA PHE A 139 4.65 -23.27 -22.59
C PHE A 139 5.02 -21.81 -22.80
N TYR A 140 4.02 -20.96 -23.03
CA TYR A 140 4.14 -19.51 -23.05
C TYR A 140 3.44 -18.94 -21.82
N ALA A 141 4.12 -18.04 -21.09
CA ALA A 141 3.53 -17.26 -20.03
C ALA A 141 3.42 -15.80 -20.48
N VAL A 142 2.22 -15.25 -20.47
CA VAL A 142 1.96 -13.83 -20.76
C VAL A 142 1.72 -13.12 -19.42
N ASP A 143 2.76 -12.51 -18.91
CA ASP A 143 2.68 -11.73 -17.67
C ASP A 143 2.14 -10.32 -17.96
N ASP A 144 1.45 -9.73 -16.99
CA ASP A 144 0.71 -8.47 -17.14
C ASP A 144 -0.18 -8.46 -18.41
N ALA A 145 -0.93 -9.56 -18.61
CA ALA A 145 -1.75 -9.78 -19.81
C ALA A 145 -2.79 -8.66 -20.06
N HIS A 146 -3.09 -7.81 -19.07
CA HIS A 146 -3.95 -6.64 -19.22
C HIS A 146 -3.41 -5.63 -20.24
N CYS A 147 -2.09 -5.64 -20.49
CA CYS A 147 -1.46 -4.81 -21.54
C CYS A 147 -1.96 -5.10 -22.96
N ILE A 148 -2.64 -6.21 -23.19
CA ILE A 148 -3.21 -6.57 -24.50
C ILE A 148 -4.47 -5.77 -24.83
N SER A 149 -5.17 -5.26 -23.81
CA SER A 149 -6.48 -4.64 -23.93
C SER A 149 -6.40 -3.12 -23.98
N GLU A 150 -7.05 -2.50 -24.96
CA GLU A 150 -7.22 -1.04 -25.03
C GLU A 150 -8.03 -0.48 -23.85
N TRP A 151 -8.81 -1.33 -23.19
CA TRP A 151 -9.58 -1.01 -21.99
C TRP A 151 -8.77 -1.19 -20.70
N GLY A 152 -7.54 -1.72 -20.81
CA GLY A 152 -6.60 -1.84 -19.70
C GLY A 152 -5.91 -0.51 -19.41
N HIS A 153 -5.47 -0.31 -18.20
CA HIS A 153 -4.80 0.92 -17.74
C HIS A 153 -3.39 1.13 -18.31
N ASP A 154 -2.76 0.09 -18.90
CA ASP A 154 -1.43 0.11 -19.54
C ASP A 154 -1.45 -0.66 -20.88
N PHE A 155 -2.21 -0.16 -21.84
CA PHE A 155 -2.28 -0.78 -23.16
C PHE A 155 -0.95 -0.68 -23.91
N ARG A 156 -0.51 -1.81 -24.48
CA ARG A 156 0.70 -1.94 -25.31
C ARG A 156 0.40 -2.67 -26.61
N PRO A 157 0.46 -1.98 -27.75
CA PRO A 157 0.12 -2.57 -29.07
C PRO A 157 0.90 -3.83 -29.40
N GLU A 158 2.15 -3.95 -28.92
CA GLU A 158 3.03 -5.10 -29.14
C GLU A 158 2.45 -6.39 -28.57
N TYR A 159 1.67 -6.32 -27.49
CA TYR A 159 1.01 -7.48 -26.88
C TYR A 159 -0.03 -8.12 -27.81
N ARG A 160 -0.65 -7.39 -28.73
CA ARG A 160 -1.58 -7.95 -29.73
C ARG A 160 -0.89 -8.81 -30.79
N ARG A 161 0.43 -8.67 -30.92
CA ARG A 161 1.24 -9.48 -31.86
C ARG A 161 1.66 -10.82 -31.24
N ILE A 162 1.46 -11.06 -29.95
CA ILE A 162 1.90 -12.29 -29.26
C ILE A 162 1.29 -13.54 -29.92
N ARG A 163 -0.03 -13.58 -30.13
CA ARG A 163 -0.69 -14.77 -30.65
C ARG A 163 -0.23 -15.17 -32.05
N PRO A 164 -0.12 -14.27 -33.04
CA PRO A 164 0.48 -14.57 -34.33
C PRO A 164 1.88 -15.16 -34.20
N ILE A 165 2.75 -14.59 -33.37
CA ILE A 165 4.13 -15.03 -33.18
C ILE A 165 4.19 -16.41 -32.50
N VAL A 166 3.39 -16.65 -31.47
CA VAL A 166 3.28 -17.97 -30.82
C VAL A 166 2.87 -19.05 -31.86
N ASN A 167 1.93 -18.75 -32.75
CA ASN A 167 1.53 -19.66 -33.80
C ASN A 167 2.65 -19.95 -34.83
N GLU A 168 3.54 -18.99 -35.05
CA GLU A 168 4.69 -19.11 -35.97
C GLU A 168 5.83 -19.91 -35.33
N ILE A 169 6.16 -19.67 -34.04
CA ILE A 169 7.22 -20.39 -33.31
C ILE A 169 6.83 -21.86 -33.12
N GLY A 170 5.63 -22.11 -32.57
CA GLY A 170 5.14 -23.46 -32.33
C GLY A 170 4.06 -23.51 -31.27
N LYS A 171 3.12 -24.43 -31.41
CA LYS A 171 2.00 -24.59 -30.46
C LYS A 171 2.49 -25.17 -29.15
N ALA A 172 2.20 -24.47 -28.06
CA ALA A 172 2.36 -24.92 -26.67
C ALA A 172 1.25 -24.27 -25.80
N PRO A 173 0.97 -24.79 -24.62
CA PRO A 173 0.00 -24.17 -23.72
C PRO A 173 0.34 -22.71 -23.41
N ILE A 174 -0.70 -21.89 -23.20
CA ILE A 174 -0.54 -20.50 -22.79
C ILE A 174 -1.10 -20.32 -21.38
N ILE A 175 -0.31 -19.71 -20.50
CA ILE A 175 -0.79 -19.18 -19.23
C ILE A 175 -0.75 -17.65 -19.30
N ALA A 176 -1.92 -17.00 -19.20
CA ALA A 176 -2.05 -15.56 -19.14
C ALA A 176 -2.34 -15.12 -17.71
N LEU A 177 -1.53 -14.20 -17.18
CA LEU A 177 -1.61 -13.76 -15.80
C LEU A 177 -1.77 -12.23 -15.73
N THR A 178 -2.66 -11.77 -14.86
CA THR A 178 -2.80 -10.35 -14.56
C THR A 178 -3.25 -10.12 -13.13
N ALA A 179 -2.89 -8.94 -12.60
CA ALA A 179 -3.33 -8.54 -11.27
C ALA A 179 -4.70 -7.84 -11.27
N THR A 180 -5.05 -7.19 -12.39
CA THR A 180 -6.22 -6.33 -12.53
C THR A 180 -6.86 -6.57 -13.88
N ALA A 181 -8.10 -6.98 -13.90
CA ALA A 181 -8.88 -7.07 -15.13
C ALA A 181 -10.39 -7.07 -14.82
N THR A 182 -11.10 -6.09 -15.36
CA THR A 182 -12.56 -6.10 -15.41
C THR A 182 -13.04 -7.21 -16.35
N ASP A 183 -14.31 -7.54 -16.33
CA ASP A 183 -14.90 -8.59 -17.18
C ASP A 183 -14.61 -8.34 -18.69
N LYS A 184 -14.66 -7.08 -19.10
CA LYS A 184 -14.35 -6.66 -20.48
C LYS A 184 -12.88 -6.89 -20.83
N VAL A 185 -11.96 -6.47 -19.95
CA VAL A 185 -10.52 -6.70 -20.13
C VAL A 185 -10.20 -8.20 -20.20
N ARG A 186 -10.81 -9.02 -19.33
CA ARG A 186 -10.66 -10.48 -19.34
C ARG A 186 -11.11 -11.10 -20.66
N SER A 187 -12.28 -10.70 -21.15
CA SER A 187 -12.82 -11.17 -22.43
C SER A 187 -11.90 -10.79 -23.59
N ASP A 188 -11.39 -9.57 -23.59
CA ASP A 188 -10.48 -9.06 -24.63
C ASP A 188 -9.13 -9.79 -24.62
N ILE A 189 -8.54 -10.05 -23.45
CA ILE A 189 -7.32 -10.84 -23.31
C ILE A 189 -7.51 -12.25 -23.89
N LYS A 190 -8.55 -12.96 -23.46
CA LYS A 190 -8.83 -14.33 -23.89
C LYS A 190 -9.05 -14.41 -25.39
N LYS A 191 -9.75 -13.43 -25.97
CA LYS A 191 -9.99 -13.32 -27.43
C LYS A 191 -8.69 -13.08 -28.20
N ASN A 192 -7.88 -12.10 -27.79
CA ASN A 192 -6.66 -11.74 -28.50
C ASN A 192 -5.58 -12.83 -28.40
N LEU A 193 -5.50 -13.56 -27.28
CA LEU A 193 -4.61 -14.71 -27.14
C LEU A 193 -5.17 -16.00 -27.72
N GLY A 194 -6.41 -16.00 -28.24
CA GLY A 194 -7.06 -17.20 -28.80
C GLY A 194 -7.27 -18.31 -27.78
N MET A 195 -7.52 -17.95 -26.51
CA MET A 195 -7.70 -18.86 -25.39
C MET A 195 -9.10 -18.71 -24.75
N VAL A 196 -10.14 -18.61 -25.59
CA VAL A 196 -11.53 -18.37 -25.14
C VAL A 196 -12.00 -19.46 -24.18
N ASP A 197 -11.62 -20.71 -24.44
CA ASP A 197 -12.00 -21.89 -23.64
C ASP A 197 -11.02 -22.17 -22.47
N ALA A 198 -10.03 -21.31 -22.24
CA ALA A 198 -9.05 -21.49 -21.18
C ALA A 198 -9.73 -21.54 -19.80
N LYS A 199 -9.25 -22.43 -18.96
CA LYS A 199 -9.71 -22.51 -17.58
C LYS A 199 -9.31 -21.26 -16.81
N GLU A 200 -10.28 -20.65 -16.17
CA GLU A 200 -10.12 -19.38 -15.45
C GLU A 200 -10.00 -19.63 -13.95
N TYR A 201 -8.99 -19.01 -13.34
CA TYR A 201 -8.78 -19.00 -11.91
C TYR A 201 -8.78 -17.56 -11.42
N LYS A 202 -9.69 -17.24 -10.52
CA LYS A 202 -9.86 -15.90 -9.95
C LYS A 202 -9.61 -15.94 -8.46
N SER A 203 -8.54 -15.32 -8.01
CA SER A 203 -8.30 -15.07 -6.59
C SER A 203 -9.01 -13.81 -6.14
N SER A 204 -9.34 -13.75 -4.85
CA SER A 204 -9.89 -12.52 -4.25
C SER A 204 -8.93 -11.35 -4.37
N PHE A 205 -9.46 -10.16 -4.66
CA PHE A 205 -8.72 -8.89 -4.63
C PHE A 205 -8.48 -8.39 -3.21
N ASN A 206 -9.06 -9.05 -2.20
CA ASN A 206 -8.92 -8.62 -0.83
C ASN A 206 -7.49 -8.82 -0.31
N ARG A 207 -6.92 -7.73 0.19
CA ARG A 207 -5.62 -7.68 0.87
C ARG A 207 -5.85 -7.28 2.34
N PRO A 208 -6.17 -8.24 3.23
CA PRO A 208 -6.55 -7.93 4.61
C PRO A 208 -5.44 -7.26 5.41
N ASN A 209 -4.19 -7.48 5.03
CA ASN A 209 -3.00 -6.90 5.66
C ASN A 209 -2.72 -5.44 5.27
N LEU A 210 -3.48 -4.85 4.34
CA LEU A 210 -3.30 -3.46 3.94
C LEU A 210 -4.29 -2.57 4.68
N TYR A 211 -3.78 -1.52 5.31
CA TYR A 211 -4.56 -0.41 5.83
C TYR A 211 -4.73 0.65 4.74
N TYR A 212 -5.94 1.20 4.60
CA TYR A 212 -6.24 2.25 3.61
C TYR A 212 -6.71 3.52 4.28
N GLU A 213 -6.12 4.64 3.90
CA GLU A 213 -6.47 5.97 4.42
C GLU A 213 -6.41 7.01 3.30
N VAL A 214 -7.35 7.97 3.33
CA VAL A 214 -7.34 9.15 2.46
C VAL A 214 -7.42 10.40 3.32
N ARG A 215 -6.44 11.29 3.16
CA ARG A 215 -6.34 12.58 3.86
C ARG A 215 -6.57 13.75 2.92
N PRO A 216 -7.07 14.90 3.41
CA PRO A 216 -7.09 16.13 2.63
C PRO A 216 -5.66 16.54 2.24
N LYS A 217 -5.52 17.04 1.02
CA LYS A 217 -4.24 17.55 0.53
C LYS A 217 -4.14 19.03 0.83
N THR A 218 -3.52 19.35 1.96
CA THR A 218 -3.29 20.73 2.42
C THR A 218 -1.93 21.26 1.94
N LYS A 219 -1.60 22.50 2.29
CA LYS A 219 -0.26 23.09 2.05
C LYS A 219 0.85 22.41 2.86
N ASP A 220 0.50 21.70 3.92
CA ASP A 220 1.44 21.04 4.85
C ASP A 220 1.69 19.56 4.55
N VAL A 221 1.22 19.03 3.41
CA VAL A 221 1.39 17.62 3.00
C VAL A 221 2.85 17.14 3.13
N ASP A 222 3.83 17.99 2.78
CA ASP A 222 5.25 17.62 2.90
C ASP A 222 5.64 17.36 4.36
N LYS A 223 5.12 18.14 5.31
CA LYS A 223 5.33 17.95 6.76
C LYS A 223 4.64 16.69 7.25
N ASP A 224 3.40 16.45 6.82
CA ASP A 224 2.63 15.26 7.18
C ASP A 224 3.35 13.98 6.73
N ILE A 225 3.92 13.99 5.53
CA ILE A 225 4.71 12.86 5.02
C ILE A 225 5.98 12.66 5.85
N ILE A 226 6.70 13.73 6.20
CA ILE A 226 7.89 13.65 7.05
C ILE A 226 7.53 13.09 8.43
N LYS A 227 6.48 13.61 9.06
CA LYS A 227 5.96 13.14 10.36
C LYS A 227 5.61 11.65 10.28
N PHE A 228 4.84 11.25 9.25
CA PHE A 228 4.48 9.85 9.03
C PHE A 228 5.70 8.93 8.91
N ILE A 229 6.71 9.30 8.10
CA ILE A 229 7.90 8.46 7.93
C ILE A 229 8.71 8.38 9.22
N LYS A 230 8.84 9.48 9.97
CA LYS A 230 9.56 9.51 11.26
C LYS A 230 8.86 8.65 12.34
N GLN A 231 7.54 8.49 12.27
CA GLN A 231 6.78 7.56 13.13
C GLN A 231 7.00 6.09 12.74
N HIS A 232 7.56 5.82 11.55
CA HIS A 232 7.82 4.48 11.03
C HIS A 232 9.33 4.29 10.71
N PRO A 233 10.25 4.45 11.68
CA PRO A 233 11.68 4.45 11.42
C PRO A 233 12.16 3.10 10.86
N GLY A 234 13.05 3.16 9.87
CA GLY A 234 13.63 1.97 9.22
C GLY A 234 12.64 1.13 8.41
N LYS A 235 11.43 1.63 8.14
CA LYS A 235 10.46 0.95 7.27
C LYS A 235 10.66 1.40 5.82
N SER A 236 10.69 0.45 4.89
CA SER A 236 10.78 0.75 3.46
C SER A 236 9.44 1.27 2.92
N GLY A 237 9.47 2.32 2.11
CA GLY A 237 8.29 2.93 1.54
C GLY A 237 8.44 3.50 0.14
N ILE A 238 7.30 3.71 -0.52
CA ILE A 238 7.22 4.31 -1.85
C ILE A 238 6.24 5.49 -1.78
N ILE A 239 6.63 6.62 -2.37
CA ILE A 239 5.79 7.82 -2.48
C ILE A 239 5.57 8.13 -3.95
N TYR A 240 4.32 8.15 -4.40
CA TYR A 240 3.95 8.44 -5.78
C TYR A 240 3.56 9.90 -5.95
N CYS A 241 4.16 10.57 -6.95
CA CYS A 241 3.84 11.94 -7.37
C CYS A 241 3.56 11.97 -8.88
N LEU A 242 2.70 12.89 -9.33
CA LEU A 242 2.37 13.05 -10.75
C LEU A 242 3.51 13.63 -11.58
N SER A 243 4.29 14.57 -11.02
CA SER A 243 5.32 15.29 -11.77
C SER A 243 6.74 14.91 -11.36
N ARG A 244 7.66 14.87 -12.34
CA ARG A 244 9.10 14.65 -12.11
C ARG A 244 9.69 15.70 -11.17
N LYS A 245 9.30 16.97 -11.36
CA LYS A 245 9.75 18.09 -10.53
C LYS A 245 9.39 17.84 -9.05
N LYS A 246 8.13 17.46 -8.75
CA LYS A 246 7.72 17.19 -7.37
C LYS A 246 8.44 15.97 -6.77
N VAL A 247 8.74 14.96 -7.57
CA VAL A 247 9.54 13.80 -7.16
C VAL A 247 10.92 14.25 -6.68
N GLU A 248 11.62 15.08 -7.44
CA GLU A 248 12.95 15.57 -7.09
C GLU A 248 12.93 16.48 -5.86
N GLU A 249 11.96 17.42 -5.82
CA GLU A 249 11.75 18.36 -4.70
C GLU A 249 11.47 17.58 -3.39
N LEU A 250 10.51 16.67 -3.39
CA LEU A 250 10.14 15.93 -2.20
C LEU A 250 11.28 15.00 -1.73
N ALA A 251 11.98 14.34 -2.64
CA ALA A 251 13.13 13.52 -2.29
C ALA A 251 14.25 14.36 -1.65
N ALA A 252 14.46 15.60 -2.13
CA ALA A 252 15.43 16.53 -1.53
C ALA A 252 14.99 16.97 -0.13
N ILE A 253 13.69 17.29 0.06
CA ILE A 253 13.13 17.66 1.37
C ILE A 253 13.28 16.51 2.37
N LEU A 254 12.97 15.28 1.96
CA LEU A 254 13.11 14.09 2.83
C LEU A 254 14.57 13.88 3.26
N ARG A 255 15.53 14.02 2.35
CA ARG A 255 16.96 13.93 2.69
C ARG A 255 17.41 15.03 3.65
N ALA A 256 16.92 16.26 3.47
CA ALA A 256 17.19 17.37 4.37
C ALA A 256 16.65 17.15 5.80
N ASN A 257 15.68 16.22 5.95
CA ASN A 257 15.09 15.79 7.23
C ASN A 257 15.61 14.43 7.70
N ASP A 258 16.83 14.04 7.30
CA ASP A 258 17.54 12.81 7.70
C ASP A 258 16.84 11.50 7.28
N ILE A 259 15.95 11.56 6.28
CA ILE A 259 15.33 10.37 5.69
C ILE A 259 16.14 9.91 4.48
N LYS A 260 16.54 8.64 4.44
CA LYS A 260 17.27 8.05 3.31
C LYS A 260 16.33 7.87 2.12
N ALA A 261 16.16 8.93 1.34
CA ALA A 261 15.24 8.98 0.21
C ALA A 261 15.95 9.22 -1.12
N ALA A 262 15.43 8.63 -2.21
CA ALA A 262 15.87 8.90 -3.57
C ALA A 262 14.71 9.16 -4.52
N ALA A 263 14.97 9.97 -5.54
CA ALA A 263 14.05 10.24 -6.63
C ALA A 263 14.14 9.15 -7.70
N TYR A 264 12.98 8.78 -8.28
CA TYR A 264 12.93 7.83 -9.40
C TYR A 264 11.86 8.22 -10.42
N HIS A 265 12.27 8.49 -11.65
CA HIS A 265 11.35 8.80 -12.76
C HIS A 265 12.00 8.53 -14.11
N ALA A 266 11.20 8.46 -15.18
CA ALA A 266 11.66 8.12 -16.53
C ALA A 266 12.66 9.14 -17.13
N GLY A 267 12.78 10.35 -16.57
CA GLY A 267 13.75 11.36 -17.00
C GLY A 267 15.18 11.13 -16.52
N LEU A 268 15.39 10.22 -15.55
CA LEU A 268 16.72 9.82 -15.12
C LEU A 268 17.34 8.87 -16.14
N ASP A 269 18.68 8.91 -16.26
CA ASP A 269 19.41 7.96 -17.10
C ASP A 269 19.26 6.51 -16.57
N SER A 270 19.55 5.54 -17.43
CA SER A 270 19.33 4.13 -17.11
C SER A 270 20.24 3.63 -15.97
N ALA A 271 21.48 4.13 -15.89
CA ALA A 271 22.43 3.73 -14.85
C ALA A 271 21.96 4.23 -13.47
N THR A 272 21.58 5.49 -13.36
CA THR A 272 21.02 6.08 -12.13
C THR A 272 19.77 5.33 -11.68
N ARG A 273 18.85 4.99 -12.61
CA ARG A 273 17.64 4.24 -12.27
C ARG A 273 17.97 2.85 -11.71
N THR A 274 18.88 2.12 -12.33
CA THR A 274 19.31 0.80 -11.87
C THR A 274 19.99 0.91 -10.50
N GLN A 275 20.90 1.85 -10.33
CA GLN A 275 21.59 2.06 -9.04
C GLN A 275 20.62 2.42 -7.91
N THR A 276 19.65 3.30 -8.17
CA THR A 276 18.61 3.66 -7.19
C THR A 276 17.75 2.47 -6.81
N GLN A 277 17.38 1.65 -7.79
CA GLN A 277 16.60 0.43 -7.55
C GLN A 277 17.39 -0.59 -6.73
N ASP A 278 18.65 -0.84 -7.08
CA ASP A 278 19.53 -1.75 -6.35
C ASP A 278 19.73 -1.25 -4.90
N ALA A 279 19.96 0.04 -4.70
CA ALA A 279 20.11 0.65 -3.37
C ALA A 279 18.83 0.50 -2.51
N PHE A 280 17.63 0.59 -3.12
CA PHE A 280 16.39 0.35 -2.41
C PHE A 280 16.19 -1.13 -2.05
N LEU A 281 16.55 -2.04 -2.95
CA LEU A 281 16.51 -3.49 -2.68
C LEU A 281 17.51 -3.89 -1.59
N MET A 282 18.68 -3.25 -1.54
CA MET A 282 19.74 -3.50 -0.56
C MET A 282 19.56 -2.73 0.75
N GLU A 283 18.45 -1.99 0.91
CA GLU A 283 18.11 -1.17 2.09
C GLU A 283 19.13 -0.05 2.39
N ASP A 284 19.87 0.40 1.38
CA ASP A 284 20.70 1.61 1.48
C ASP A 284 19.85 2.88 1.40
N ILE A 285 18.65 2.76 0.80
CA ILE A 285 17.59 3.77 0.71
C ILE A 285 16.33 3.18 1.32
N ASP A 286 15.70 3.93 2.23
CA ASP A 286 14.48 3.52 2.91
C ASP A 286 13.22 3.93 2.12
N VAL A 287 13.27 5.08 1.42
CA VAL A 287 12.11 5.66 0.75
C VAL A 287 12.44 6.02 -0.71
N ILE A 288 11.60 5.55 -1.61
CA ILE A 288 11.62 6.00 -3.01
C ILE A 288 10.50 7.01 -3.23
N VAL A 289 10.83 8.18 -3.73
CA VAL A 289 9.86 9.15 -4.26
C VAL A 289 9.85 9.01 -5.78
N ALA A 290 8.69 8.70 -6.37
CA ALA A 290 8.65 8.32 -7.76
C ALA A 290 7.41 8.82 -8.51
N THR A 291 7.52 8.85 -9.84
CA THR A 291 6.35 8.79 -10.73
C THR A 291 5.92 7.33 -10.93
N ILE A 292 4.83 7.11 -11.66
CA ILE A 292 4.37 5.76 -12.07
C ILE A 292 5.46 4.92 -12.77
N ALA A 293 6.57 5.54 -13.19
CA ALA A 293 7.71 4.84 -13.78
C ALA A 293 8.41 3.89 -12.78
N PHE A 294 8.31 4.16 -11.46
CA PHE A 294 8.71 3.23 -10.41
C PHE A 294 7.52 2.35 -10.05
N GLY A 295 7.10 1.55 -10.97
CA GLY A 295 5.88 0.81 -10.79
C GLY A 295 6.08 -0.65 -11.13
N MET A 296 6.05 -0.92 -12.39
CA MET A 296 6.16 -2.28 -12.89
C MET A 296 7.61 -2.75 -12.73
N GLY A 297 7.84 -3.90 -12.12
CA GLY A 297 9.17 -4.52 -12.04
C GLY A 297 9.88 -4.48 -10.69
N ILE A 298 9.28 -3.89 -9.66
CA ILE A 298 9.86 -3.90 -8.32
C ILE A 298 9.19 -4.99 -7.50
N ASP A 299 10.00 -5.96 -7.11
CA ASP A 299 9.56 -7.11 -6.31
C ASP A 299 10.27 -7.14 -4.95
N LYS A 300 10.20 -5.98 -4.22
CA LYS A 300 10.58 -5.91 -2.81
C LYS A 300 9.38 -6.32 -1.98
N PRO A 301 9.43 -7.45 -1.26
CA PRO A 301 8.25 -7.99 -0.56
C PRO A 301 7.87 -7.19 0.69
N ASP A 302 8.82 -6.51 1.31
CA ASP A 302 8.77 -5.89 2.62
C ASP A 302 8.61 -4.36 2.57
N VAL A 303 7.96 -3.83 1.53
CA VAL A 303 7.50 -2.43 1.50
C VAL A 303 6.41 -2.25 2.55
N ARG A 304 6.59 -1.35 3.51
CA ARG A 304 5.67 -1.15 4.64
C ARG A 304 4.66 -0.04 4.44
N PHE A 305 4.98 0.92 3.57
CA PHE A 305 3.99 1.95 3.23
C PHE A 305 4.08 2.37 1.76
N VAL A 306 2.91 2.73 1.23
CA VAL A 306 2.76 3.38 -0.07
C VAL A 306 1.96 4.66 0.14
N ILE A 307 2.55 5.79 -0.21
CA ILE A 307 1.93 7.10 -0.09
C ILE A 307 1.66 7.64 -1.49
N HIS A 308 0.45 8.09 -1.73
CA HIS A 308 0.09 8.87 -2.92
C HIS A 308 0.06 10.34 -2.56
N TYR A 309 1.11 11.08 -2.94
CA TYR A 309 1.15 12.54 -2.84
C TYR A 309 0.08 13.18 -3.72
N ASP A 310 -0.11 12.62 -4.90
CA ASP A 310 -1.18 12.91 -5.82
C ASP A 310 -1.99 11.63 -6.06
N ILE A 311 -3.32 11.74 -6.09
CA ILE A 311 -4.16 10.59 -6.37
C ILE A 311 -3.93 10.08 -7.81
N PRO A 312 -3.89 8.76 -8.06
CA PRO A 312 -3.68 8.23 -9.40
C PRO A 312 -4.91 8.42 -10.30
N LYS A 313 -4.70 8.29 -11.60
CA LYS A 313 -5.73 8.49 -12.62
C LYS A 313 -6.84 7.42 -12.64
N SER A 314 -6.66 6.30 -11.96
CA SER A 314 -7.62 5.19 -11.91
C SER A 314 -7.47 4.35 -10.64
N LEU A 315 -8.53 3.66 -10.25
CA LEU A 315 -8.50 2.73 -9.12
C LEU A 315 -7.69 1.47 -9.41
N GLU A 316 -7.57 1.04 -10.68
CA GLU A 316 -6.66 -0.05 -11.05
C GLU A 316 -5.21 0.34 -10.77
N GLY A 317 -4.80 1.54 -11.16
CA GLY A 317 -3.47 2.09 -10.86
C GLY A 317 -3.25 2.16 -9.35
N TYR A 318 -4.21 2.73 -8.61
CA TYR A 318 -4.17 2.81 -7.16
C TYR A 318 -4.01 1.43 -6.51
N TYR A 319 -4.80 0.44 -6.94
CA TYR A 319 -4.73 -0.93 -6.43
C TYR A 319 -3.38 -1.59 -6.74
N GLN A 320 -2.85 -1.38 -7.93
CA GLN A 320 -1.55 -1.92 -8.36
C GLN A 320 -0.39 -1.31 -7.55
N GLU A 321 -0.44 0.01 -7.33
CA GLU A 321 0.57 0.76 -6.60
C GLU A 321 0.52 0.45 -5.10
N THR A 322 -0.65 0.49 -4.47
CA THR A 322 -0.83 0.08 -3.06
C THR A 322 -0.54 -1.40 -2.84
N GLY A 323 -0.80 -2.25 -3.83
CA GLY A 323 -0.51 -3.68 -3.81
C GLY A 323 0.98 -4.03 -3.68
N ARG A 324 1.89 -3.04 -3.76
CA ARG A 324 3.32 -3.21 -3.49
C ARG A 324 3.63 -3.34 -2.02
N ALA A 325 2.79 -2.76 -1.16
CA ALA A 325 2.94 -2.89 0.28
C ALA A 325 2.61 -4.31 0.75
N GLY A 326 3.36 -4.81 1.73
CA GLY A 326 3.10 -6.05 2.44
C GLY A 326 2.94 -7.29 1.55
N ARG A 327 3.77 -7.48 0.53
CA ARG A 327 3.72 -8.67 -0.34
C ARG A 327 4.11 -9.95 0.39
N ASP A 328 4.91 -9.84 1.42
CA ASP A 328 5.30 -10.92 2.33
C ASP A 328 4.18 -11.36 3.29
N GLY A 329 3.04 -10.63 3.28
CA GLY A 329 1.91 -10.86 4.19
C GLY A 329 1.97 -10.01 5.45
N GLY A 330 3.06 -9.26 5.66
CA GLY A 330 3.18 -8.27 6.72
C GLY A 330 2.26 -7.07 6.49
N GLU A 331 2.08 -6.26 7.51
CA GLU A 331 1.26 -5.05 7.45
C GLU A 331 1.79 -4.06 6.41
N GLY A 332 0.88 -3.41 5.72
CA GLY A 332 1.17 -2.36 4.76
C GLY A 332 0.21 -1.19 4.94
N LEU A 333 0.77 0.02 4.99
CA LEU A 333 0.02 1.27 5.14
C LEU A 333 -0.12 1.96 3.77
N CYS A 334 -1.35 2.23 3.35
CA CYS A 334 -1.66 2.87 2.08
C CYS A 334 -2.35 4.20 2.37
N LEU A 335 -1.58 5.29 2.24
CA LEU A 335 -2.03 6.64 2.49
C LEU A 335 -2.15 7.41 1.17
N ALA A 336 -3.27 8.07 0.93
CA ALA A 336 -3.46 8.93 -0.22
C ALA A 336 -3.85 10.35 0.22
N PHE A 337 -3.23 11.35 -0.39
CA PHE A 337 -3.64 12.74 -0.27
C PHE A 337 -4.53 13.13 -1.44
N TYR A 338 -5.65 13.77 -1.16
CA TYR A 338 -6.65 14.11 -2.16
C TYR A 338 -7.07 15.58 -2.08
N SER A 339 -7.20 16.21 -3.24
CA SER A 339 -7.86 17.48 -3.44
C SER A 339 -8.54 17.53 -4.81
N ASN A 340 -9.59 18.33 -4.94
CA ASN A 340 -10.27 18.56 -6.22
C ASN A 340 -9.34 19.15 -7.29
N LYS A 341 -8.30 19.88 -6.87
CA LYS A 341 -7.27 20.43 -7.79
C LYS A 341 -6.47 19.33 -8.50
N ASP A 342 -6.33 18.16 -7.87
CA ASP A 342 -5.62 17.03 -8.50
C ASP A 342 -6.43 16.43 -9.66
N LEU A 343 -7.77 16.37 -9.54
CA LEU A 343 -8.64 15.93 -10.64
C LEU A 343 -8.53 16.87 -11.85
N GLN A 344 -8.50 18.20 -11.62
CA GLN A 344 -8.35 19.18 -12.68
C GLN A 344 -6.99 19.06 -13.40
N LYS A 345 -5.92 18.75 -12.67
CA LYS A 345 -4.60 18.49 -13.27
C LYS A 345 -4.63 17.21 -14.11
N LEU A 346 -5.26 16.15 -13.60
CA LEU A 346 -5.36 14.86 -14.30
C LEU A 346 -6.24 14.97 -15.56
N ASP A 347 -7.32 15.75 -15.53
CA ASP A 347 -8.16 16.01 -16.72
C ASP A 347 -7.35 16.73 -17.80
N LYS A 348 -6.51 17.72 -17.45
CA LYS A 348 -5.61 18.39 -18.41
C LYS A 348 -4.62 17.45 -19.11
N PHE A 349 -4.19 16.36 -18.45
CA PHE A 349 -3.33 15.37 -19.11
C PHE A 349 -4.05 14.53 -20.17
N MET A 350 -5.37 14.63 -20.26
CA MET A 350 -6.16 13.97 -21.31
C MET A 350 -6.42 14.87 -22.52
N GLU A 351 -6.18 16.19 -22.38
CA GLU A 351 -6.30 17.13 -23.51
C GLU A 351 -5.40 16.70 -24.67
N GLY A 352 -5.92 16.74 -25.88
CA GLY A 352 -5.20 16.35 -27.11
C GLY A 352 -5.21 14.84 -27.42
N LYS A 353 -5.79 13.98 -26.56
CA LYS A 353 -6.03 12.59 -26.89
C LYS A 353 -7.30 12.40 -27.73
N PRO A 354 -7.47 11.21 -28.38
CA PRO A 354 -8.72 10.88 -29.04
C PRO A 354 -9.93 10.99 -28.07
N VAL A 355 -11.07 11.46 -28.57
CA VAL A 355 -12.27 11.73 -27.75
C VAL A 355 -12.67 10.50 -26.93
N ALA A 356 -12.66 9.31 -27.52
CA ALA A 356 -12.99 8.06 -26.80
C ALA A 356 -12.03 7.77 -25.62
N GLU A 357 -10.75 8.11 -25.74
CA GLU A 357 -9.78 7.96 -24.64
C GLU A 357 -10.01 9.00 -23.55
N GLN A 358 -10.40 10.23 -23.93
CA GLN A 358 -10.75 11.29 -22.97
C GLN A 358 -11.96 10.88 -22.14
N ASP A 359 -13.01 10.34 -22.78
CA ASP A 359 -14.23 9.94 -22.12
C ASP A 359 -13.99 8.78 -21.12
N ILE A 360 -13.22 7.77 -21.53
CA ILE A 360 -12.81 6.68 -20.65
C ILE A 360 -11.98 7.22 -19.47
N GLY A 361 -11.01 8.10 -19.77
CA GLY A 361 -10.16 8.68 -18.75
C GLY A 361 -10.92 9.50 -17.71
N ARG A 362 -11.88 10.33 -18.14
CA ARG A 362 -12.75 11.08 -17.22
C ARG A 362 -13.60 10.17 -16.34
N GLN A 363 -14.14 9.09 -16.91
CA GLN A 363 -14.88 8.11 -16.13
C GLN A 363 -14.03 7.45 -15.04
N LEU A 364 -12.78 7.09 -15.34
CA LEU A 364 -11.84 6.54 -14.36
C LEU A 364 -11.51 7.55 -13.25
N LEU A 365 -11.41 8.85 -13.59
CA LEU A 365 -11.22 9.92 -12.60
C LEU A 365 -12.43 10.06 -11.68
N VAL A 366 -13.65 9.99 -12.20
CA VAL A 366 -14.89 10.02 -11.39
C VAL A 366 -14.92 8.87 -10.38
N GLU A 367 -14.52 7.66 -10.78
CA GLU A 367 -14.43 6.52 -9.87
C GLU A 367 -13.37 6.74 -8.78
N THR A 368 -12.24 7.31 -9.15
CA THR A 368 -11.16 7.59 -8.21
C THR A 368 -11.54 8.68 -7.21
N ALA A 369 -12.21 9.74 -7.66
CA ALA A 369 -12.79 10.77 -6.80
C ALA A 369 -13.82 10.17 -5.84
N ALA A 370 -14.73 9.34 -6.37
CA ALA A 370 -15.73 8.65 -5.59
C ALA A 370 -15.11 7.79 -4.46
N TYR A 371 -14.00 7.11 -4.74
CA TYR A 371 -13.25 6.37 -3.73
C TYR A 371 -12.60 7.29 -2.69
N ALA A 372 -12.03 8.42 -3.12
CA ALA A 372 -11.37 9.36 -2.22
C ALA A 372 -12.36 10.03 -1.25
N GLU A 373 -13.51 10.45 -1.75
CA GLU A 373 -14.52 11.20 -1.01
C GLU A 373 -15.42 10.31 -0.14
N THR A 374 -15.54 9.02 -0.47
CA THR A 374 -16.46 8.13 0.23
C THR A 374 -16.19 8.03 1.73
N SER A 375 -17.26 7.97 2.51
CA SER A 375 -17.23 7.61 3.92
C SER A 375 -17.63 6.15 4.19
N VAL A 376 -17.88 5.38 3.12
CA VAL A 376 -18.07 3.92 3.19
C VAL A 376 -16.71 3.23 3.36
N CYS A 377 -16.71 2.01 3.89
CA CYS A 377 -15.51 1.20 4.02
C CYS A 377 -14.66 1.21 2.72
N ARG A 378 -13.41 1.69 2.79
CA ARG A 378 -12.48 1.79 1.64
C ARG A 378 -12.30 0.45 0.95
N ARG A 379 -12.14 -0.62 1.73
CA ARG A 379 -12.00 -1.98 1.24
C ARG A 379 -13.23 -2.45 0.47
N LYS A 380 -14.42 -2.18 1.00
CA LYS A 380 -15.70 -2.54 0.35
C LYS A 380 -15.84 -1.84 -1.00
N MET A 381 -15.50 -0.53 -1.06
CA MET A 381 -15.50 0.24 -2.29
C MET A 381 -14.54 -0.34 -3.35
N LEU A 382 -13.31 -0.62 -2.92
CA LEU A 382 -12.27 -1.11 -3.82
C LEU A 382 -12.61 -2.51 -4.37
N LEU A 383 -13.11 -3.42 -3.53
CA LEU A 383 -13.52 -4.75 -3.95
C LEU A 383 -14.74 -4.70 -4.88
N HIS A 384 -15.72 -3.85 -4.57
CA HIS A 384 -16.89 -3.64 -5.42
C HIS A 384 -16.51 -3.14 -6.82
N TYR A 385 -15.52 -2.23 -6.91
CA TYR A 385 -15.00 -1.76 -8.19
C TYR A 385 -14.47 -2.91 -9.07
N PHE A 386 -13.83 -3.92 -8.47
CA PHE A 386 -13.35 -5.12 -9.16
C PHE A 386 -14.42 -6.23 -9.31
N GLY A 387 -15.69 -5.93 -9.02
CA GLY A 387 -16.79 -6.88 -9.12
C GLY A 387 -16.75 -7.99 -8.06
N GLU A 388 -16.17 -7.70 -6.88
CA GLU A 388 -16.12 -8.62 -5.75
C GLU A 388 -16.97 -8.08 -4.59
N ASP A 389 -17.89 -8.90 -4.10
CA ASP A 389 -18.72 -8.57 -2.95
C ASP A 389 -17.95 -8.75 -1.64
N TYR A 390 -17.97 -7.73 -0.80
CA TYR A 390 -17.42 -7.80 0.55
C TYR A 390 -18.54 -7.88 1.58
N PRO A 391 -18.73 -9.03 2.26
CA PRO A 391 -19.91 -9.29 3.08
C PRO A 391 -19.95 -8.50 4.40
N LYS A 392 -18.81 -7.92 4.82
CA LYS A 392 -18.72 -7.14 6.06
C LYS A 392 -18.96 -5.66 5.78
N ASP A 393 -19.69 -4.99 6.66
CA ASP A 393 -19.86 -3.53 6.58
C ASP A 393 -18.65 -2.77 7.11
N ASN A 394 -17.90 -3.36 8.04
CA ASN A 394 -16.69 -2.82 8.64
C ASN A 394 -15.54 -3.79 8.44
N CYS A 395 -14.44 -3.33 7.86
CA CYS A 395 -13.25 -4.16 7.65
C CYS A 395 -12.28 -4.12 8.85
N GLY A 396 -12.47 -3.19 9.81
CA GLY A 396 -11.58 -2.98 10.95
C GLY A 396 -10.18 -2.45 10.60
N ASN A 397 -9.91 -2.17 9.30
CA ASN A 397 -8.57 -1.82 8.82
C ASN A 397 -8.63 -0.80 7.67
N CYS A 398 -9.35 0.30 7.86
CA CYS A 398 -9.31 1.52 7.05
C CYS A 398 -9.80 2.73 7.88
N ASP A 399 -9.46 3.93 7.45
CA ASP A 399 -9.84 5.19 8.10
C ASP A 399 -11.35 5.29 8.39
N ASN A 400 -12.19 5.04 7.39
CA ASN A 400 -13.66 5.13 7.51
C ASN A 400 -14.25 4.09 8.48
N CYS A 401 -13.59 2.94 8.67
CA CYS A 401 -14.05 1.91 9.59
C CYS A 401 -13.57 2.15 11.03
N LEU A 402 -12.40 2.73 11.21
CA LEU A 402 -11.86 3.09 12.52
C LEU A 402 -12.51 4.37 13.06
N HIS A 403 -12.90 5.28 12.16
CA HIS A 403 -13.57 6.54 12.49
C HIS A 403 -14.92 6.66 11.75
N PRO A 404 -15.92 5.84 12.11
CA PRO A 404 -17.18 5.78 11.38
C PRO A 404 -17.97 7.08 11.53
N LYS A 405 -18.40 7.64 10.40
CA LYS A 405 -19.29 8.80 10.37
C LYS A 405 -20.73 8.42 10.63
N THR A 406 -21.52 9.41 11.08
CA THR A 406 -22.96 9.23 11.34
C THR A 406 -23.73 8.88 10.05
N LYS A 407 -24.56 7.85 10.13
CA LYS A 407 -25.48 7.49 9.05
C LYS A 407 -26.74 8.36 9.10
N ILE A 408 -27.24 8.71 7.93
CA ILE A 408 -28.49 9.45 7.75
C ILE A 408 -29.48 8.61 6.93
N GLU A 409 -30.77 8.80 7.19
CA GLU A 409 -31.82 8.17 6.40
C GLU A 409 -31.92 8.85 5.02
N ALA A 410 -31.98 8.07 3.95
CA ALA A 410 -32.05 8.53 2.57
C ALA A 410 -33.01 7.67 1.71
N GLN A 411 -34.04 7.09 2.32
CA GLN A 411 -35.06 6.30 1.62
C GLN A 411 -35.72 7.12 0.51
N GLU A 412 -36.08 8.37 0.80
CA GLU A 412 -36.76 9.24 -0.15
C GLU A 412 -35.83 9.60 -1.32
N GLN A 413 -34.59 9.95 -1.02
CA GLN A 413 -33.60 10.27 -2.04
C GLN A 413 -33.28 9.06 -2.94
N LEU A 414 -33.26 7.85 -2.40
CA LEU A 414 -33.12 6.65 -3.22
C LEU A 414 -34.35 6.44 -4.13
N VAL A 415 -35.57 6.66 -3.64
CA VAL A 415 -36.80 6.59 -4.48
C VAL A 415 -36.71 7.59 -5.63
N ILE A 416 -36.37 8.86 -5.34
CA ILE A 416 -36.21 9.92 -6.35
C ILE A 416 -35.14 9.50 -7.39
N THR A 417 -34.00 9.01 -6.93
CA THR A 417 -32.91 8.57 -7.82
C THR A 417 -33.35 7.43 -8.75
N LEU A 418 -33.99 6.39 -8.22
CA LEU A 418 -34.46 5.26 -9.02
C LEU A 418 -35.53 5.68 -10.02
N GLN A 419 -36.45 6.56 -9.65
CA GLN A 419 -37.48 7.10 -10.53
C GLN A 419 -36.89 7.98 -11.63
N ALA A 420 -35.95 8.86 -11.30
CA ALA A 420 -35.24 9.70 -12.27
C ALA A 420 -34.55 8.85 -13.36
N ILE A 421 -33.81 7.82 -12.96
CA ILE A 421 -33.11 6.91 -13.89
C ILE A 421 -34.12 6.20 -14.83
N LEU A 422 -35.26 5.75 -14.31
CA LEU A 422 -36.30 5.12 -15.12
C LEU A 422 -37.00 6.11 -16.07
N SER A 423 -37.21 7.37 -15.62
CA SER A 423 -37.86 8.42 -16.43
C SER A 423 -37.01 8.75 -17.67
N VAL A 424 -35.71 8.77 -17.55
CA VAL A 424 -34.76 8.99 -18.69
C VAL A 424 -34.36 7.67 -19.39
N LYS A 425 -35.17 6.62 -19.23
CA LYS A 425 -35.05 5.31 -19.91
C LYS A 425 -33.69 4.60 -19.66
N GLU A 426 -33.07 4.84 -18.51
CA GLU A 426 -31.80 4.19 -18.08
C GLU A 426 -30.64 4.41 -19.08
N ASN A 427 -30.54 5.58 -19.74
CA ASN A 427 -29.58 5.85 -20.82
C ASN A 427 -28.59 6.95 -20.48
N PHE A 428 -28.46 7.33 -19.21
CA PHE A 428 -27.62 8.44 -18.79
C PHE A 428 -26.69 8.06 -17.61
N ARG A 429 -25.65 8.86 -17.45
CA ARG A 429 -24.63 8.73 -16.40
C ARG A 429 -25.07 9.42 -15.11
N SER A 430 -24.31 9.24 -14.03
CA SER A 430 -24.61 9.78 -12.71
C SER A 430 -24.68 11.31 -12.67
N ASP A 431 -23.80 11.99 -13.38
CA ASP A 431 -23.79 13.45 -13.48
C ASP A 431 -25.08 13.99 -14.08
N TYR A 432 -25.48 13.44 -15.22
CA TYR A 432 -26.77 13.78 -15.85
C TYR A 432 -27.97 13.50 -14.94
N ILE A 433 -27.98 12.38 -14.25
CA ILE A 433 -29.05 12.04 -13.32
C ILE A 433 -29.14 13.02 -12.16
N ILE A 434 -27.99 13.47 -11.64
CA ILE A 434 -27.93 14.49 -10.58
C ILE A 434 -28.46 15.83 -11.10
N ASP A 435 -28.02 16.29 -12.26
CA ASP A 435 -28.53 17.52 -12.88
C ASP A 435 -30.02 17.46 -13.12
N PHE A 436 -30.54 16.31 -13.59
CA PHE A 436 -31.97 16.08 -13.76
C PHE A 436 -32.75 16.14 -12.42
N ILE A 437 -32.24 15.49 -11.37
CA ILE A 437 -32.88 15.47 -10.04
C ILE A 437 -32.85 16.86 -9.41
N THR A 438 -31.78 17.61 -9.57
CA THR A 438 -31.63 18.96 -9.00
C THR A 438 -32.28 20.07 -9.84
N GLY A 439 -32.83 19.73 -11.02
CA GLY A 439 -33.53 20.68 -11.89
C GLY A 439 -32.60 21.64 -12.63
N LYS A 440 -31.36 21.25 -12.91
CA LYS A 440 -30.42 22.03 -13.68
C LYS A 440 -30.69 21.86 -15.19
N GLU A 441 -31.03 22.94 -15.87
CA GLU A 441 -31.22 22.99 -17.33
C GLU A 441 -29.84 23.02 -18.03
N THR A 442 -29.29 21.83 -18.28
CA THR A 442 -28.06 21.71 -19.09
C THR A 442 -28.42 21.55 -20.57
N ASP A 443 -27.47 21.88 -21.46
CA ASP A 443 -27.66 21.72 -22.92
C ASP A 443 -28.08 20.28 -23.29
N GLU A 444 -27.57 19.28 -22.55
CA GLU A 444 -27.87 17.87 -22.78
C GLU A 444 -29.31 17.54 -22.34
N ILE A 445 -29.79 18.07 -21.22
CA ILE A 445 -31.18 17.90 -20.74
C ILE A 445 -32.16 18.55 -21.72
N LEU A 446 -31.87 19.77 -22.15
CA LEU A 446 -32.71 20.50 -23.11
C LEU A 446 -32.72 19.81 -24.50
N ALA A 447 -31.61 19.25 -24.96
CA ALA A 447 -31.54 18.52 -26.22
C ALA A 447 -32.41 17.25 -26.23
N HIS A 448 -32.68 16.65 -25.06
CA HIS A 448 -33.53 15.49 -24.90
C HIS A 448 -34.95 15.81 -24.45
N HIS A 449 -35.30 17.07 -24.24
CA HIS A 449 -36.57 17.55 -23.69
C HIS A 449 -36.94 16.91 -22.35
N HIS A 450 -35.92 16.61 -21.51
CA HIS A 450 -36.13 15.97 -20.22
C HIS A 450 -36.54 16.95 -19.13
N GLU A 451 -36.41 18.28 -19.35
CA GLU A 451 -36.94 19.34 -18.49
C GLU A 451 -38.50 19.32 -18.41
N GLU A 452 -39.18 18.69 -19.40
CA GLU A 452 -40.62 18.53 -19.43
C GLU A 452 -41.14 17.30 -18.65
N LEU A 453 -40.22 16.43 -18.16
CA LEU A 453 -40.59 15.23 -17.43
C LEU A 453 -41.07 15.55 -15.99
N GLU A 454 -42.08 14.85 -15.50
CA GLU A 454 -42.70 15.06 -14.19
C GLU A 454 -41.73 14.99 -13.03
N ASN A 455 -40.68 14.18 -13.16
CA ASN A 455 -39.65 13.98 -12.11
C ASN A 455 -38.44 14.94 -12.27
N PHE A 456 -38.44 15.87 -13.23
CA PHE A 456 -37.38 16.86 -13.35
C PHE A 456 -37.43 17.81 -12.14
N GLY A 457 -36.28 18.01 -11.48
CA GLY A 457 -36.18 18.83 -10.29
C GLY A 457 -36.80 18.24 -9.02
N ALA A 458 -37.14 16.95 -9.00
CA ALA A 458 -37.81 16.30 -7.86
C ALA A 458 -37.01 16.33 -6.56
N GLY A 459 -35.72 16.58 -6.64
CA GLY A 459 -34.81 16.70 -5.50
C GLY A 459 -34.15 18.08 -5.37
N ALA A 460 -34.71 19.11 -5.98
CA ALA A 460 -34.17 20.47 -5.96
C ALA A 460 -34.09 21.10 -4.55
N ASP A 461 -34.96 20.65 -3.62
CA ASP A 461 -34.97 21.12 -2.24
C ASP A 461 -33.94 20.47 -1.34
N ASP A 462 -33.29 19.35 -1.77
CA ASP A 462 -32.27 18.65 -1.04
C ASP A 462 -30.89 19.28 -1.27
N ASP A 463 -29.96 19.05 -0.34
CA ASP A 463 -28.54 19.38 -0.50
C ASP A 463 -27.97 18.62 -1.71
N GLU A 464 -27.48 19.32 -2.72
CA GLU A 464 -26.90 18.73 -3.93
C GLU A 464 -25.85 17.66 -3.61
N LYS A 465 -25.11 17.82 -2.51
CA LYS A 465 -24.05 16.90 -2.07
C LYS A 465 -24.57 15.53 -1.61
N VAL A 466 -25.90 15.35 -1.42
CA VAL A 466 -26.46 14.08 -0.98
C VAL A 466 -26.55 13.06 -2.12
N TRP A 467 -26.68 13.51 -3.38
CA TRP A 467 -27.01 12.65 -4.51
C TRP A 467 -25.89 11.70 -4.90
N ASN A 468 -24.63 12.15 -4.87
CA ASN A 468 -23.48 11.28 -5.12
C ASN A 468 -23.36 10.13 -4.09
N PRO A 469 -23.43 10.37 -2.76
CA PRO A 469 -23.53 9.31 -1.75
C PRO A 469 -24.69 8.34 -1.98
N VAL A 470 -25.88 8.84 -2.33
CA VAL A 470 -27.06 7.98 -2.59
C VAL A 470 -26.81 7.05 -3.76
N ILE A 471 -26.40 7.58 -4.93
CA ILE A 471 -26.12 6.76 -6.12
C ILE A 471 -25.02 5.72 -5.81
N ARG A 472 -23.94 6.13 -5.18
CA ARG A 472 -22.79 5.26 -4.84
C ARG A 472 -23.22 4.12 -3.92
N GLN A 473 -23.94 4.44 -2.85
CA GLN A 473 -24.37 3.41 -1.90
C GLN A 473 -25.48 2.54 -2.47
N ALA A 474 -26.32 3.06 -3.37
CA ALA A 474 -27.30 2.27 -4.13
C ALA A 474 -26.62 1.26 -5.10
N LEU A 475 -25.49 1.63 -5.70
CA LEU A 475 -24.67 0.71 -6.50
C LEU A 475 -24.10 -0.40 -5.62
N ILE A 476 -23.51 -0.07 -4.47
CA ILE A 476 -22.95 -1.03 -3.51
C ILE A 476 -24.04 -1.96 -2.93
N ALA A 477 -25.25 -1.43 -2.67
CA ALA A 477 -26.36 -2.21 -2.18
C ALA A 477 -27.07 -3.05 -3.27
N GLY A 478 -26.63 -2.91 -4.53
CA GLY A 478 -27.17 -3.66 -5.66
C GLY A 478 -28.55 -3.19 -6.15
N TYR A 479 -29.01 -2.00 -5.75
CA TYR A 479 -30.25 -1.39 -6.30
C TYR A 479 -30.02 -0.79 -7.68
N LEU A 480 -28.80 -0.34 -7.94
CA LEU A 480 -28.33 0.15 -9.23
C LEU A 480 -27.22 -0.75 -9.77
N LYS A 481 -27.05 -0.73 -11.07
CA LYS A 481 -25.92 -1.29 -11.79
C LYS A 481 -25.36 -0.22 -12.73
N LYS A 482 -24.04 -0.11 -12.80
CA LYS A 482 -23.33 0.76 -13.73
C LYS A 482 -22.83 -0.06 -14.91
N GLU A 483 -23.23 0.30 -16.14
CA GLU A 483 -22.75 -0.33 -17.36
C GLU A 483 -21.47 0.36 -17.83
N VAL A 484 -20.33 -0.13 -17.36
CA VAL A 484 -18.99 0.41 -17.72
C VAL A 484 -18.76 0.31 -19.24
N GLU A 485 -19.28 -0.73 -19.88
CA GLU A 485 -19.17 -0.97 -21.33
C GLU A 485 -19.92 0.07 -22.16
N ASN A 486 -20.93 0.71 -21.60
CA ASN A 486 -21.76 1.74 -22.19
C ASN A 486 -21.50 3.10 -21.50
N TYR A 487 -20.24 3.49 -21.35
CA TYR A 487 -19.81 4.79 -20.83
C TYR A 487 -20.37 5.14 -19.43
N GLY A 488 -20.65 4.12 -18.61
CA GLY A 488 -21.08 4.33 -17.23
C GLY A 488 -22.57 4.63 -17.04
N LEU A 489 -23.42 4.20 -17.97
CA LEU A 489 -24.87 4.35 -17.85
C LEU A 489 -25.40 3.64 -16.60
N LEU A 490 -26.35 4.28 -15.91
CA LEU A 490 -27.01 3.73 -14.74
C LEU A 490 -28.25 2.93 -15.12
N LYS A 491 -28.38 1.72 -14.54
CA LYS A 491 -29.52 0.83 -14.72
C LYS A 491 -30.12 0.47 -13.37
N VAL A 492 -31.44 0.42 -13.29
CA VAL A 492 -32.19 -0.04 -12.10
C VAL A 492 -32.25 -1.55 -12.09
N THR A 493 -31.72 -2.21 -11.09
CA THR A 493 -31.77 -3.67 -10.97
C THR A 493 -33.14 -4.20 -10.59
N ALA A 494 -33.31 -5.53 -10.62
CA ALA A 494 -34.52 -6.16 -10.09
C ALA A 494 -34.75 -5.81 -8.60
N ALA A 495 -33.67 -5.70 -7.81
CA ALA A 495 -33.75 -5.27 -6.41
C ALA A 495 -34.20 -3.80 -6.29
N GLY A 496 -33.66 -2.89 -7.14
CA GLY A 496 -34.11 -1.49 -7.19
C GLY A 496 -35.58 -1.35 -7.57
N LYS A 497 -36.05 -2.11 -8.57
CA LYS A 497 -37.45 -2.14 -8.97
C LYS A 497 -38.37 -2.71 -7.85
N LYS A 498 -37.85 -3.65 -7.05
CA LYS A 498 -38.57 -4.17 -5.87
C LYS A 498 -38.60 -3.12 -4.75
N PHE A 499 -37.52 -2.39 -4.54
CA PHE A 499 -37.44 -1.30 -3.56
C PHE A 499 -38.48 -0.21 -3.86
N LEU A 500 -38.64 0.20 -5.13
CA LEU A 500 -39.67 1.18 -5.53
C LEU A 500 -41.11 0.74 -5.22
N LYS A 501 -41.37 -0.59 -5.22
CA LYS A 501 -42.71 -1.12 -4.90
C LYS A 501 -42.97 -1.17 -3.39
N ALA A 502 -41.94 -1.33 -2.59
CA ALA A 502 -42.01 -1.41 -1.14
C ALA A 502 -40.78 -0.75 -0.53
N PRO A 503 -40.73 0.60 -0.52
CA PRO A 503 -39.60 1.32 0.05
C PRO A 503 -39.42 0.99 1.53
N HIS A 504 -38.18 0.87 1.97
CA HIS A 504 -37.79 0.63 3.35
C HIS A 504 -36.57 1.49 3.70
N SER A 505 -36.20 1.55 4.96
CA SER A 505 -35.05 2.35 5.41
C SER A 505 -33.82 2.09 4.59
N PHE A 506 -33.18 3.15 4.10
CA PHE A 506 -31.93 3.14 3.36
C PHE A 506 -30.98 4.15 3.98
N MET A 507 -30.11 3.65 4.84
CA MET A 507 -29.13 4.48 5.55
C MET A 507 -27.90 4.71 4.71
N ILE A 508 -27.51 5.98 4.54
CA ILE A 508 -26.28 6.36 3.86
C ILE A 508 -25.34 7.08 4.81
N VAL A 509 -24.07 7.15 4.44
CA VAL A 509 -23.06 7.98 5.10
C VAL A 509 -22.74 9.14 4.17
N LYS A 510 -22.78 10.38 4.67
CA LYS A 510 -22.37 11.56 3.88
C LYS A 510 -20.90 11.48 3.51
N ASP A 511 -20.59 11.95 2.30
CA ASP A 511 -19.18 12.02 1.86
C ASP A 511 -18.35 12.95 2.73
N ALA A 512 -17.03 12.76 2.68
CA ALA A 512 -16.09 13.65 3.33
C ALA A 512 -16.03 14.98 2.57
N GLU A 513 -16.11 16.09 3.28
CA GLU A 513 -15.82 17.40 2.70
C GLU A 513 -14.31 17.62 2.74
N PHE A 514 -13.70 17.77 1.58
CA PHE A 514 -12.30 18.15 1.45
C PHE A 514 -12.26 19.66 1.09
N ASN A 515 -12.24 20.49 2.12
CA ASN A 515 -11.99 21.90 1.94
C ASN A 515 -10.47 22.13 1.84
N ASP A 516 -10.05 23.04 0.96
CA ASP A 516 -8.62 23.34 0.72
C ASP A 516 -7.88 23.93 1.96
N ASP A 517 -8.61 24.23 3.03
CA ASP A 517 -8.14 24.89 4.26
C ASP A 517 -8.26 24.03 5.54
N ASP A 518 -8.67 22.76 5.44
CA ASP A 518 -8.82 21.90 6.63
C ASP A 518 -7.47 21.54 7.24
N GLU A 519 -7.31 21.81 8.53
CA GLU A 519 -6.19 21.36 9.35
C GLU A 519 -6.27 19.84 9.56
N ALA A 520 -5.13 19.17 9.46
CA ALA A 520 -5.06 17.73 9.64
C ALA A 520 -5.41 17.34 11.08
N VAL A 521 -6.43 16.50 11.24
CA VAL A 521 -6.74 15.86 12.53
C VAL A 521 -5.73 14.73 12.74
N ASP A 522 -4.96 14.79 13.80
CA ASP A 522 -4.02 13.74 14.19
C ASP A 522 -4.77 12.45 14.53
N HIS A 523 -4.55 11.42 13.75
CA HIS A 523 -4.99 10.07 14.07
C HIS A 523 -3.82 9.27 14.63
N GLU A 524 -3.76 9.15 15.94
CA GLU A 524 -2.89 8.18 16.60
C GLU A 524 -3.48 6.76 16.41
N GLY A 525 -2.86 6.00 15.53
CA GLY A 525 -3.09 4.56 15.38
C GLY A 525 -1.85 3.80 15.79
N GLY A 526 -1.74 3.47 17.08
CA GLY A 526 -0.66 2.64 17.58
C GLY A 526 -0.94 1.16 17.34
N ILE A 527 0.00 0.45 16.76
CA ILE A 527 0.01 -1.01 16.72
C ILE A 527 1.36 -1.51 17.20
N SER A 528 1.26 -2.46 18.15
CA SER A 528 2.15 -3.59 18.36
C SER A 528 3.24 -3.51 19.42
N ALA A 529 3.23 -4.53 20.27
CA ALA A 529 4.20 -4.94 21.28
C ALA A 529 5.54 -5.43 20.67
N LEU A 530 6.09 -4.73 19.69
CA LEU A 530 7.38 -5.03 19.09
C LEU A 530 8.49 -4.38 19.90
N ASP A 531 9.56 -5.11 20.21
CA ASP A 531 10.77 -4.48 20.76
C ASP A 531 11.49 -3.68 19.65
N PRO A 532 11.39 -2.33 19.66
CA PRO A 532 11.92 -1.54 18.55
C PRO A 532 13.44 -1.54 18.50
N THR A 533 14.10 -1.71 19.64
CA THR A 533 15.57 -1.72 19.76
C THR A 533 16.12 -3.01 19.17
N LEU A 534 15.58 -4.17 19.59
CA LEU A 534 16.00 -5.45 19.04
C LEU A 534 15.66 -5.55 17.54
N SER A 535 14.49 -5.06 17.12
CA SER A 535 14.11 -5.02 15.71
C SER A 535 15.11 -4.23 14.86
N ALA A 536 15.58 -3.07 15.34
CA ALA A 536 16.61 -2.28 14.67
C ALA A 536 17.94 -3.05 14.57
N MET A 537 18.39 -3.67 15.67
CA MET A 537 19.63 -4.46 15.70
C MET A 537 19.57 -5.66 14.74
N LEU A 538 18.44 -6.35 14.67
CA LEU A 538 18.23 -7.47 13.74
C LEU A 538 18.25 -7.01 12.27
N ARG A 539 17.71 -5.84 11.96
CA ARG A 539 17.79 -5.24 10.62
C ARG A 539 19.20 -4.84 10.24
N ASP A 540 19.96 -4.27 11.16
CA ASP A 540 21.35 -3.92 10.93
C ASP A 540 22.21 -5.17 10.68
N LEU A 541 22.01 -6.23 11.48
CA LEU A 541 22.67 -7.52 11.26
C LEU A 541 22.29 -8.11 9.90
N ARG A 542 21.00 -8.12 9.54
CA ARG A 542 20.51 -8.57 8.23
C ARG A 542 21.20 -7.82 7.09
N LYS A 543 21.32 -6.50 7.21
CA LYS A 543 21.98 -5.64 6.22
C LYS A 543 23.46 -5.95 6.08
N LYS A 544 24.15 -6.22 7.20
CA LYS A 544 25.55 -6.66 7.21
C LYS A 544 25.71 -8.00 6.50
N VAL A 545 24.91 -8.99 6.84
CA VAL A 545 24.91 -10.33 6.20
C VAL A 545 24.57 -10.24 4.72
N SER A 546 23.57 -9.43 4.36
CA SER A 546 23.16 -9.15 2.97
C SER A 546 24.34 -8.66 2.11
N LYS A 547 25.10 -7.67 2.61
CA LYS A 547 26.30 -7.15 1.93
C LYS A 547 27.41 -8.21 1.80
N GLN A 548 27.64 -9.01 2.83
CA GLN A 548 28.62 -10.09 2.80
C GLN A 548 28.27 -11.18 1.78
N MET A 549 26.99 -11.51 1.66
CA MET A 549 26.51 -12.54 0.75
C MET A 549 26.14 -12.01 -0.64
N GLN A 550 26.21 -10.69 -0.87
CA GLN A 550 25.77 -10.01 -2.10
C GLN A 550 24.32 -10.39 -2.51
N ARG A 551 23.43 -10.51 -1.53
CA ARG A 551 22.02 -10.86 -1.72
C ARG A 551 21.11 -9.79 -1.09
N PRO A 552 19.92 -9.53 -1.67
CA PRO A 552 18.96 -8.63 -1.06
C PRO A 552 18.61 -9.03 0.38
N PRO A 553 18.44 -8.09 1.32
CA PRO A 553 18.18 -8.38 2.74
C PRO A 553 17.00 -9.29 2.99
N TYR A 554 15.90 -9.14 2.24
CA TYR A 554 14.71 -9.97 2.39
C TYR A 554 14.92 -11.46 2.03
N VAL A 555 15.99 -11.78 1.30
CA VAL A 555 16.38 -13.18 0.99
C VAL A 555 16.99 -13.85 2.22
N ILE A 556 17.71 -13.08 3.06
CA ILE A 556 18.24 -13.56 4.34
C ILE A 556 17.08 -13.88 5.28
N PHE A 557 16.35 -12.84 5.73
CA PHE A 557 15.10 -12.97 6.47
C PHE A 557 14.14 -11.86 6.06
N GLN A 558 12.86 -12.19 5.94
CA GLN A 558 11.80 -11.21 5.67
C GLN A 558 11.54 -10.35 6.91
N ASP A 559 10.95 -9.17 6.74
CA ASP A 559 10.60 -8.27 7.84
C ASP A 559 9.70 -8.95 8.87
N VAL A 560 8.70 -9.72 8.39
CA VAL A 560 7.78 -10.48 9.26
C VAL A 560 8.56 -11.46 10.15
N SER A 561 9.60 -12.11 9.61
CA SER A 561 10.47 -13.00 10.39
C SER A 561 11.25 -12.24 11.45
N LEU A 562 11.81 -11.05 11.13
CA LEU A 562 12.54 -10.22 12.09
C LEU A 562 11.62 -9.63 13.16
N GLU A 563 10.41 -9.23 12.79
CA GLU A 563 9.39 -8.74 13.71
C GLU A 563 8.95 -9.82 14.69
N GLN A 564 8.74 -11.02 14.21
CA GLN A 564 8.46 -12.17 15.08
C GLN A 564 9.65 -12.54 15.95
N MET A 565 10.90 -12.50 15.43
CA MET A 565 12.09 -12.67 16.25
C MET A 565 12.22 -11.64 17.38
N ALA A 566 11.84 -10.38 17.11
CA ALA A 566 11.84 -9.30 18.11
C ALA A 566 10.67 -9.38 19.11
N THR A 567 9.70 -10.25 18.87
CA THR A 567 8.55 -10.51 19.74
C THR A 567 8.73 -11.77 20.55
N ASP A 568 9.20 -12.86 19.92
CA ASP A 568 9.27 -14.21 20.50
C ASP A 568 10.65 -14.53 21.10
N TYR A 569 11.66 -13.71 20.80
CA TYR A 569 13.05 -13.82 21.30
C TYR A 569 13.65 -15.23 21.17
N PRO A 570 13.77 -15.83 19.96
CA PRO A 570 14.36 -17.14 19.78
C PRO A 570 15.86 -17.12 20.11
N VAL A 571 16.30 -17.86 21.14
CA VAL A 571 17.69 -17.93 21.59
C VAL A 571 18.38 -19.25 21.24
N THR A 572 17.67 -20.13 20.52
CA THR A 572 18.20 -21.37 19.97
C THR A 572 17.82 -21.51 18.49
N LEU A 573 18.60 -22.31 17.75
CA LEU A 573 18.29 -22.59 16.34
C LEU A 573 16.96 -23.38 16.17
N ASP A 574 16.59 -24.16 17.19
CA ASP A 574 15.32 -24.88 17.17
C ASP A 574 14.11 -23.96 17.40
N GLU A 575 14.24 -22.95 18.26
CA GLU A 575 13.25 -21.89 18.40
C GLU A 575 13.15 -21.04 17.13
N LEU A 576 14.29 -20.75 16.49
CA LEU A 576 14.35 -19.99 15.24
C LEU A 576 13.58 -20.70 14.10
N LYS A 577 13.50 -22.03 14.09
CA LYS A 577 12.70 -22.77 13.10
C LYS A 577 11.20 -22.49 13.17
N ASN A 578 10.71 -22.10 14.35
CA ASN A 578 9.28 -21.81 14.58
C ASN A 578 8.89 -20.41 14.08
N ILE A 579 9.86 -19.58 13.72
CA ILE A 579 9.62 -18.25 13.18
C ILE A 579 9.10 -18.34 11.74
N GLN A 580 8.04 -17.63 11.45
CA GLN A 580 7.41 -17.61 10.12
C GLN A 580 8.43 -17.20 9.03
N GLY A 581 8.51 -17.98 7.96
CA GLY A 581 9.44 -17.75 6.85
C GLY A 581 10.90 -18.20 7.12
N VAL A 582 11.14 -18.90 8.24
CA VAL A 582 12.43 -19.49 8.58
C VAL A 582 12.33 -21.02 8.45
N GLY A 583 12.63 -21.52 7.26
CA GLY A 583 12.69 -22.95 6.99
C GLY A 583 14.03 -23.59 7.37
N GLU A 584 14.09 -24.92 7.36
CA GLU A 584 15.31 -25.69 7.69
C GLU A 584 16.55 -25.27 6.87
N GLY A 585 16.36 -24.86 5.62
CA GLY A 585 17.45 -24.36 4.75
C GLY A 585 18.10 -23.09 5.29
N LYS A 586 17.29 -22.15 5.84
CA LYS A 586 17.80 -20.90 6.43
C LYS A 586 18.50 -21.13 7.77
N VAL A 587 17.98 -22.04 8.60
CA VAL A 587 18.59 -22.38 9.90
C VAL A 587 19.95 -23.03 9.75
N LYS A 588 20.19 -23.79 8.67
CA LYS A 588 21.49 -24.39 8.35
C LYS A 588 22.53 -23.40 7.84
N GLN A 589 22.14 -22.19 7.49
CA GLN A 589 23.06 -21.16 7.00
C GLN A 589 23.92 -20.60 8.15
N PRO A 590 25.19 -20.30 7.91
CA PRO A 590 26.10 -19.79 8.95
C PRO A 590 25.59 -18.54 9.65
N TYR A 591 24.88 -17.68 8.93
CA TYR A 591 24.34 -16.44 9.49
C TYR A 591 23.20 -16.65 10.50
N ALA A 592 22.46 -17.76 10.43
CA ALA A 592 21.35 -18.01 11.36
C ALA A 592 21.81 -17.98 12.82
N LYS A 593 23.00 -18.51 13.08
CA LYS A 593 23.61 -18.47 14.40
C LYS A 593 23.92 -17.03 14.88
N GLU A 594 24.35 -16.15 13.98
CA GLU A 594 24.63 -14.74 14.34
C GLU A 594 23.35 -14.02 14.85
N PHE A 595 22.19 -14.32 14.26
CA PHE A 595 20.91 -13.76 14.71
C PHE A 595 20.51 -14.31 16.09
N VAL A 596 20.62 -15.61 16.29
CA VAL A 596 20.34 -16.25 17.59
C VAL A 596 21.27 -15.72 18.68
N ASP A 597 22.57 -15.63 18.40
CA ASP A 597 23.57 -15.12 19.35
C ASP A 597 23.32 -13.63 19.69
N LEU A 598 22.86 -12.83 18.73
CA LEU A 598 22.48 -11.44 18.95
C LEU A 598 21.27 -11.35 19.89
N ILE A 599 20.21 -12.10 19.61
CA ILE A 599 18.96 -12.10 20.41
C ILE A 599 19.27 -12.58 21.83
N LYS A 600 20.05 -13.66 21.98
CA LYS A 600 20.45 -14.19 23.28
C LYS A 600 21.19 -13.15 24.13
N ARG A 601 22.18 -12.49 23.56
CA ARG A 601 22.94 -11.41 24.22
C ARG A 601 22.02 -10.25 24.60
N TYR A 602 21.13 -9.84 23.71
CA TYR A 602 20.19 -8.79 23.96
C TYR A 602 19.26 -9.12 25.14
N CYS A 603 18.75 -10.34 25.22
CA CYS A 603 17.93 -10.79 26.35
C CYS A 603 18.73 -10.79 27.67
N GLU A 604 20.00 -11.25 27.65
CA GLU A 604 20.88 -11.27 28.83
C GLU A 604 21.21 -9.87 29.32
N GLU A 605 21.56 -8.92 28.40
CA GLU A 605 21.94 -7.55 28.72
C GLU A 605 20.75 -6.72 29.23
N ASN A 606 19.52 -6.98 28.78
CA ASN A 606 18.33 -6.21 29.16
C ASN A 606 17.45 -6.93 30.18
N GLY A 607 17.86 -8.08 30.69
CA GLY A 607 17.11 -8.86 31.71
C GLY A 607 15.73 -9.29 31.23
N ILE A 608 15.59 -9.60 29.92
CA ILE A 608 14.30 -9.96 29.32
C ILE A 608 13.95 -11.40 29.73
N GLU A 609 12.89 -11.55 30.54
CA GLU A 609 12.27 -12.84 30.80
C GLU A 609 11.33 -13.20 29.63
N ARG A 610 11.62 -14.30 28.93
CA ARG A 610 10.86 -14.73 27.75
C ARG A 610 9.57 -15.43 28.15
N GLN A 611 8.55 -15.40 27.27
CA GLN A 611 7.28 -16.12 27.51
C GLN A 611 7.47 -17.61 27.80
N ALA A 612 8.51 -18.22 27.23
CA ALA A 612 8.87 -19.63 27.50
C ALA A 612 9.33 -19.87 28.95
N ASP A 613 9.79 -18.84 29.66
CA ASP A 613 10.37 -18.91 31.01
C ASP A 613 9.47 -18.30 32.11
N MET A 614 8.26 -17.79 31.77
CA MET A 614 7.46 -16.95 32.66
C MET A 614 6.46 -17.68 33.57
N ARG A 615 6.51 -17.29 34.86
CA ARG A 615 5.35 -17.23 35.75
C ARG A 615 4.89 -15.77 35.86
N VAL A 616 3.61 -15.54 35.57
CA VAL A 616 2.97 -14.23 35.34
C VAL A 616 3.08 -13.24 36.51
N ARG A 617 3.56 -12.00 36.27
CA ARG A 617 3.19 -10.77 36.99
C ARG A 617 3.17 -9.58 36.00
N THR A 618 2.08 -8.80 36.03
CA THR A 618 1.86 -7.64 35.14
C THR A 618 2.42 -6.35 35.77
N VAL A 619 3.12 -5.52 34.96
CA VAL A 619 3.52 -4.15 35.30
C VAL A 619 3.24 -3.20 34.12
N ALA A 620 2.74 -1.98 34.43
CA ALA A 620 2.26 -0.96 33.49
C ALA A 620 3.38 -0.29 32.67
N LYS A 621 3.05 0.08 31.43
CA LYS A 621 3.96 0.68 30.43
C LYS A 621 4.16 2.19 30.63
N LYS A 622 5.41 2.70 30.59
CA LYS A 622 5.76 4.13 30.50
C LYS A 622 5.80 4.60 29.05
N SER A 623 5.22 5.75 28.76
CA SER A 623 5.21 6.38 27.43
C SER A 623 6.64 6.79 27.00
N MET A 624 6.99 6.59 25.70
CA MET A 624 8.31 6.98 25.18
C MET A 624 8.59 8.48 25.26
N LEU A 625 7.55 9.32 25.15
CA LEU A 625 7.65 10.78 25.31
C LEU A 625 8.12 11.15 26.71
N LYS A 626 7.49 10.56 27.76
CA LYS A 626 7.87 10.78 29.17
C LYS A 626 9.34 10.42 29.43
N VAL A 627 9.82 9.31 28.85
CA VAL A 627 11.23 8.90 29.01
C VAL A 627 12.18 9.91 28.35
N LYS A 628 11.83 10.43 27.18
CA LYS A 628 12.64 11.46 26.50
C LYS A 628 12.66 12.78 27.27
N ILE A 629 11.51 13.23 27.79
CA ILE A 629 11.43 14.44 28.61
C ILE A 629 12.31 14.29 29.85
N ILE A 630 12.19 13.18 30.58
CA ILE A 630 13.01 12.90 31.76
C ILE A 630 14.51 12.94 31.39
N GLN A 631 14.92 12.26 30.33
CA GLN A 631 16.34 12.23 29.91
C GLN A 631 16.85 13.60 29.47
N SER A 632 16.02 14.46 28.90
CA SER A 632 16.40 15.81 28.52
C SER A 632 16.56 16.72 29.75
N ILE A 633 15.63 16.63 30.71
CA ILE A 633 15.72 17.36 31.99
C ILE A 633 16.95 16.89 32.78
N ASP A 634 17.25 15.59 32.86
CA ASP A 634 18.44 15.06 33.51
C ASP A 634 19.74 15.57 32.87
N ARG A 635 19.69 15.99 31.61
CA ARG A 635 20.79 16.61 30.87
C ARG A 635 20.81 18.13 30.96
N GLN A 636 19.91 18.72 31.73
CA GLN A 636 19.74 20.15 31.89
C GLN A 636 19.50 20.89 30.55
N VAL A 637 18.69 20.29 29.64
CA VAL A 637 18.25 20.97 28.42
C VAL A 637 17.11 21.92 28.80
N ALA A 638 17.14 23.15 28.32
CA ALA A 638 16.08 24.13 28.57
C ALA A 638 14.70 23.61 28.17
N LEU A 639 13.64 23.91 28.92
CA LEU A 639 12.32 23.31 28.72
C LEU A 639 11.72 23.73 27.35
N ASP A 640 11.94 24.94 26.90
CA ASP A 640 11.55 25.44 25.57
C ASP A 640 12.24 24.66 24.44
N ASP A 641 13.55 24.39 24.58
CA ASP A 641 14.29 23.55 23.65
C ASP A 641 13.77 22.09 23.62
N ILE A 642 13.30 21.59 24.78
CA ILE A 642 12.66 20.27 24.86
C ILE A 642 11.31 20.26 24.12
N ALA A 643 10.49 21.31 24.27
CA ALA A 643 9.24 21.48 23.57
C ALA A 643 9.46 21.49 22.05
N ASP A 644 10.39 22.32 21.59
CA ASP A 644 10.76 22.42 20.18
C ASP A 644 11.29 21.09 19.61
N ALA A 645 12.16 20.40 20.35
CA ALA A 645 12.73 19.10 19.94
C ALA A 645 11.71 17.96 19.89
N GLN A 646 10.64 18.04 20.68
CA GLN A 646 9.55 17.07 20.66
C GLN A 646 8.38 17.51 19.75
N GLY A 647 8.40 18.75 19.22
CA GLY A 647 7.38 19.30 18.33
C GLY A 647 6.02 19.54 19.02
N ILE A 648 6.05 19.87 20.33
CA ILE A 648 4.89 20.22 21.16
C ILE A 648 5.02 21.68 21.63
N ASP A 649 3.91 22.33 21.94
CA ASP A 649 3.98 23.67 22.51
C ASP A 649 4.46 23.63 23.97
N PHE A 650 4.86 24.78 24.50
CA PHE A 650 5.41 24.86 25.86
C PHE A 650 4.38 24.49 26.92
N GLY A 651 3.10 24.84 26.73
CA GLY A 651 2.00 24.48 27.63
C GLY A 651 1.77 22.95 27.63
N GLU A 652 1.79 22.32 26.46
CA GLU A 652 1.70 20.85 26.35
C GLU A 652 2.89 20.15 27.00
N LEU A 653 4.10 20.73 26.90
CA LEU A 653 5.26 20.20 27.63
C LEU A 653 5.06 20.29 29.15
N LEU A 654 4.59 21.42 29.65
CA LEU A 654 4.32 21.57 31.09
C LEU A 654 3.27 20.55 31.58
N ASP A 655 2.22 20.28 30.81
CA ASP A 655 1.22 19.25 31.11
C ASP A 655 1.87 17.85 31.23
N GLU A 656 2.77 17.50 30.34
CA GLU A 656 3.49 16.22 30.39
C GLU A 656 4.48 16.16 31.57
N VAL A 657 5.19 17.24 31.86
CA VAL A 657 6.12 17.34 33.01
C VAL A 657 5.34 17.24 34.32
N GLU A 658 4.22 17.95 34.46
CA GLU A 658 3.30 17.81 35.60
C GLU A 658 2.83 16.34 35.75
N ALA A 659 2.36 15.72 34.69
CA ALA A 659 1.94 14.31 34.72
C ALA A 659 3.08 13.34 35.12
N ILE A 660 4.34 13.70 34.84
CA ILE A 660 5.51 12.92 35.27
C ILE A 660 5.73 13.05 36.75
N VAL A 661 5.75 14.27 37.31
CA VAL A 661 5.95 14.48 38.76
C VAL A 661 4.79 13.95 39.59
N TYR A 662 3.53 14.12 39.14
CA TYR A 662 2.35 13.51 39.79
C TYR A 662 2.36 11.97 39.72
N SER A 663 3.07 11.37 38.79
CA SER A 663 3.24 9.91 38.74
C SER A 663 4.30 9.35 39.72
N GLY A 664 4.94 10.21 40.52
CA GLY A 664 5.96 9.83 41.48
C GLY A 664 7.38 9.83 40.93
N THR A 665 7.63 10.54 39.81
CA THR A 665 8.98 10.68 39.26
C THR A 665 9.59 12.02 39.65
N LYS A 666 10.72 11.99 40.33
CA LYS A 666 11.44 13.19 40.72
C LYS A 666 12.14 13.82 39.53
N LEU A 667 11.92 15.12 39.30
CA LEU A 667 12.57 15.91 38.25
C LEU A 667 13.24 17.13 38.88
N ASN A 668 14.42 17.50 38.42
CA ASN A 668 15.07 18.74 38.81
C ASN A 668 15.05 19.73 37.68
N ILE A 669 14.28 20.82 37.82
CA ILE A 669 14.16 21.89 36.84
C ILE A 669 14.73 23.21 37.36
N ASP A 670 15.52 23.22 38.49
CA ASP A 670 16.09 24.43 39.09
C ASP A 670 16.94 25.22 38.07
N TYR A 671 17.73 24.54 37.27
CA TYR A 671 18.53 25.15 36.20
C TYR A 671 17.72 26.00 35.22
N PHE A 672 16.47 25.63 34.97
CA PHE A 672 15.57 26.38 34.08
C PHE A 672 14.89 27.51 34.83
N LEU A 673 14.48 27.28 36.07
CA LEU A 673 13.89 28.33 36.92
C LEU A 673 14.87 29.49 37.14
N GLU A 674 16.15 29.21 37.44
CA GLU A 674 17.21 30.20 37.56
C GLU A 674 17.45 31.03 36.29
N GLU A 675 17.09 30.51 35.13
CA GLU A 675 17.23 31.18 33.83
C GLU A 675 16.04 32.08 33.51
N VAL A 676 14.80 31.67 33.89
CA VAL A 676 13.55 32.31 33.44
C VAL A 676 12.82 33.12 34.49
N MET A 677 13.19 33.02 35.78
CA MET A 677 12.53 33.67 36.90
C MET A 677 13.53 34.27 37.90
N ASP A 678 13.11 35.35 38.56
CA ASP A 678 13.84 35.91 39.69
C ASP A 678 13.66 35.02 40.92
N ASP A 679 14.73 34.87 41.75
CA ASP A 679 14.74 34.05 42.96
C ASP A 679 13.59 34.42 43.93
N ASP A 680 13.29 35.71 44.08
CA ASP A 680 12.22 36.21 44.93
C ASP A 680 10.84 35.67 44.47
N HIS A 681 10.59 35.57 43.17
CA HIS A 681 9.35 35.02 42.62
C HIS A 681 9.23 33.51 42.85
N VAL A 682 10.35 32.80 42.71
CA VAL A 682 10.40 31.35 42.98
C VAL A 682 10.09 31.08 44.46
N ASP A 683 10.71 31.84 45.36
CA ASP A 683 10.53 31.66 46.81
C ASP A 683 9.09 32.00 47.22
N ASP A 684 8.51 33.10 46.74
CA ASP A 684 7.15 33.51 47.09
C ASP A 684 6.10 32.48 46.63
N ILE A 685 6.21 31.96 45.43
CA ILE A 685 5.29 30.94 44.89
C ILE A 685 5.51 29.59 45.62
N TYR A 686 6.77 29.26 45.93
CA TYR A 686 7.10 28.01 46.63
C TYR A 686 6.56 28.02 48.07
N ASP A 687 6.77 29.13 48.80
CA ASP A 687 6.24 29.32 50.16
C ASP A 687 4.70 29.28 50.16
N TYR A 688 4.04 29.86 49.16
CA TYR A 688 2.61 29.71 48.98
C TYR A 688 2.17 28.26 48.95
N PHE A 689 2.81 27.39 48.15
CA PHE A 689 2.46 25.97 48.05
C PHE A 689 2.83 25.20 49.36
N CYS A 690 3.79 25.66 50.11
CA CYS A 690 4.09 25.10 51.42
C CYS A 690 3.00 25.39 52.49
N GLU A 691 2.30 26.52 52.40
CA GLU A 691 1.27 26.96 53.31
C GLU A 691 -0.16 26.64 52.85
N SER A 692 -0.36 26.37 51.55
CA SER A 692 -1.68 26.16 50.97
C SER A 692 -2.21 24.76 51.22
N ASP A 693 -3.54 24.66 51.46
CA ASP A 693 -4.27 23.37 51.61
C ASP A 693 -4.53 22.67 50.26
N THR A 694 -4.16 23.29 49.11
CA THR A 694 -4.45 22.79 47.78
C THR A 694 -3.34 23.17 46.77
N ASP A 695 -3.06 22.29 45.86
CA ASP A 695 -2.13 22.51 44.75
C ASP A 695 -2.82 22.93 43.44
N LYS A 696 -4.11 23.34 43.50
CA LYS A 696 -4.87 23.74 42.32
C LYS A 696 -4.38 25.05 41.73
N LEU A 697 -3.99 25.05 40.47
CA LEU A 697 -3.48 26.19 39.74
C LEU A 697 -4.42 27.41 39.79
N SER A 698 -5.73 27.18 39.57
CA SER A 698 -6.73 28.26 39.59
C SER A 698 -6.84 28.97 40.96
N VAL A 699 -6.63 28.24 42.05
CA VAL A 699 -6.67 28.82 43.41
C VAL A 699 -5.37 29.59 43.66
N ALA A 700 -4.23 29.04 43.27
CA ALA A 700 -2.94 29.71 43.41
C ALA A 700 -2.91 31.01 42.60
N GLN A 701 -3.47 31.03 41.41
CA GLN A 701 -3.53 32.22 40.54
C GLN A 701 -4.44 33.31 41.10
N ASP A 702 -5.56 32.93 41.73
CA ASP A 702 -6.48 33.88 42.38
C ASP A 702 -5.88 34.48 43.68
N GLU A 703 -5.07 33.72 44.42
CA GLU A 703 -4.49 34.15 45.71
C GLU A 703 -3.16 34.88 45.54
N LEU A 704 -2.30 34.48 44.62
CA LEU A 704 -1.03 35.13 44.30
C LEU A 704 -1.21 36.43 43.50
N GLY A 705 -2.33 36.56 42.73
CA GLY A 705 -2.68 37.75 41.99
C GLY A 705 -1.99 37.86 40.63
N SER A 706 -2.09 39.07 40.04
CA SER A 706 -1.63 39.31 38.67
C SER A 706 -0.12 39.54 38.50
N ASP A 707 0.62 39.52 39.59
CA ASP A 707 2.06 39.77 39.58
C ASP A 707 2.85 38.54 39.12
N TYR A 708 2.21 37.36 39.08
CA TYR A 708 2.77 36.08 38.64
C TYR A 708 1.99 35.53 37.47
N SER A 709 2.68 35.10 36.42
CA SER A 709 2.07 34.45 35.27
C SER A 709 1.66 33.01 35.58
N GLU A 710 0.71 32.46 34.80
CA GLU A 710 0.27 31.07 34.96
C GLU A 710 1.42 30.08 34.79
N ASP A 711 2.32 30.32 33.84
CA ASP A 711 3.48 29.48 33.58
C ASP A 711 4.50 29.50 34.71
N GLU A 712 4.75 30.65 35.31
CA GLU A 712 5.60 30.79 36.51
C GLU A 712 5.05 29.96 37.68
N ILE A 713 3.76 30.08 37.95
CA ILE A 713 3.09 29.32 39.02
C ILE A 713 3.17 27.80 38.72
N ARG A 714 2.99 27.39 37.48
CA ARG A 714 3.09 26.00 37.06
C ARG A 714 4.51 25.43 37.24
N LEU A 715 5.50 26.18 36.82
CA LEU A 715 6.91 25.77 36.94
C LEU A 715 7.32 25.56 38.38
N VAL A 716 7.00 26.51 39.26
CA VAL A 716 7.33 26.37 40.69
C VAL A 716 6.49 25.28 41.36
N ARG A 717 5.23 25.09 40.98
CA ARG A 717 4.42 23.96 41.42
C ARG A 717 5.05 22.59 41.03
N ILE A 718 5.59 22.46 39.81
CA ILE A 718 6.33 21.26 39.37
C ILE A 718 7.52 21.01 40.30
N LYS A 719 8.33 22.04 40.60
CA LYS A 719 9.43 21.96 41.57
C LYS A 719 8.95 21.50 42.91
N PHE A 720 7.93 22.16 43.49
CA PHE A 720 7.36 21.84 44.77
C PHE A 720 6.89 20.38 44.89
N ILE A 721 6.09 19.90 43.89
CA ILE A 721 5.61 18.52 43.87
C ILE A 721 6.76 17.54 43.71
N SER A 722 7.76 17.88 42.90
CA SER A 722 8.92 17.02 42.68
C SER A 722 9.76 16.85 43.95
N GLU A 723 9.85 17.89 44.79
CA GLU A 723 10.67 17.86 46.01
C GLU A 723 9.90 17.30 47.22
N MET A 724 8.61 17.66 47.34
CA MET A 724 7.84 17.38 48.55
C MET A 724 6.96 16.12 48.47
N ALA A 725 6.57 15.72 47.27
CA ALA A 725 5.66 14.58 47.08
C ALA A 725 6.38 13.32 46.52
N ASN A 726 7.62 13.44 46.06
CA ASN A 726 8.42 12.39 45.47
C ASN A 726 9.81 12.31 46.13
#